data_e141c95e9a7b076a1aa14b9b68bb740a
#
_entry.id   e141c95e9a7b076a1aa14b9b68bb740a
#
_cell.length_a   1.000
_cell.length_b   1.000
_cell.length_c   1.000
_cell.angle_alpha   90.00
_cell.angle_beta   90.00
_cell.angle_gamma   90.00
#
_symmetry.space_group_name_H-M   'P 1'
#
loop_
_entity.id
_entity.type
_entity.pdbx_description
1 polymer ?
#
loop_
_entity_poly.entity_id
_entity_poly.type
_entity_poly.pdbx_seq_one_letter_code
_entity_poly.pdbx_strand_id
1 'polypeptide(L)'
;MLLLLPTLILAGTTGKLKGKVTDKGTGEVLVGANVIVQGTSFGAATDINGDYNISNLDAGVYEVKCSYIGYQAFTVSNVRINADLTTELNFQLTAEGIQVGTVEVVALKPLLNKSNTNAQRITTADDIAALPVRGIDNILALTPGVVFQDKTIYVRGGRQDEVGYYVEGTNVTNPYLGGSNLNLSQDALEEISVQAGGYTAEFGGANAGIVRGQIKSGTPDWKASVEYITDNVGFQGSDQRFSGEKNWLGSYWYGYTDFIATVSGPIFTPKVKFFGLFENNFQNDQGPQPYPGINLGVVSDPNVTPYTEVDVTYPAGAVYKNSLQLYSGTGSLTFDFNPLLFRLVGSYSSINTYDGNGYVDAANGQSGFSGQILRILDLDRVGKIDQTSGVFNLKMTHILSPTTYYELNGGYAFDTDHRYDPYLEDNFIGYGDSVANANVGFTWVRREGEPTGRYRTPSPYQVYTFSFTAPGDVISPYLKGKSENLNFSGAFSSELSKHHSLKLGGELQTYTIRNFGITNRNVTPIAGRLNDPNNTQSYREIMTSLGVNNYGYDLNGDVYNGDDNYDTGQIGPKEPLFAGVYVQDKMEYENLIINAGLRYDYINTDNIDFIDPLHPERSIDFNTQEVIPDGLVSTPSFSSVSPRLGFSFPITDVTVFHAQYGKFVQQTRLRDIYLGMYAISFNLQGKFFIGTPVGFNIRPTRTTQYEIGFTQQIGDFASFDITAYYKDIQDQVVYRQQKTGSPGEPSPYPAYALLTNGDFATTKGIELSFNMRRVERFLVNGSLSFQDARGTGSYPNGQAGIVGAPLDGVTVFEPQYVTPLDYNKPFTGNINVDYRFGKDDGGPILQELGASLLFLFGSGHPYTTGQGKGNTQGSLEGDARFRSPTEPLNSSLTPSTFQVDLRVDKTVNLFDVLNMNLYVYVINLFDIKNVQNVFLRTGSATDDGYLSEYDLGGQLAEKNGPDYVALYNAINIDYFQAYQAAGGQNQGAAGSSFLWGPPRQVRFGIRLEY
;
A
#
# COMPACT_ATOMS: atom_id res chain seq x y z
N MET A 1 25.28 -34.85 -14.52
CA MET A 1 25.25 -33.39 -14.55
C MET A 1 25.28 -32.90 -13.11
N LEU A 2 26.43 -32.40 -12.65
CA LEU A 2 26.72 -32.08 -11.27
C LEU A 2 25.82 -30.95 -10.79
N LEU A 3 25.08 -31.20 -9.72
CA LEU A 3 24.42 -30.18 -8.89
C LEU A 3 25.49 -29.26 -8.28
N LEU A 4 25.69 -28.09 -8.91
CA LEU A 4 26.16 -26.93 -8.21
C LEU A 4 24.94 -26.39 -7.43
N LEU A 5 24.76 -26.83 -6.20
CA LEU A 5 23.95 -26.10 -5.21
C LEU A 5 24.59 -24.72 -5.08
N PRO A 6 23.91 -23.63 -5.45
CA PRO A 6 24.36 -22.30 -5.08
C PRO A 6 24.32 -22.29 -3.53
N THR A 7 25.44 -21.99 -2.90
CA THR A 7 25.46 -21.62 -1.49
C THR A 7 24.61 -20.35 -1.36
N LEU A 8 23.39 -20.51 -0.91
CA LEU A 8 22.44 -19.41 -0.63
C LEU A 8 23.03 -18.56 0.49
N ILE A 9 23.25 -17.30 0.25
CA ILE A 9 23.80 -16.31 1.17
C ILE A 9 22.77 -15.18 1.33
N LEU A 10 22.45 -14.69 2.57
CA LEU A 10 21.11 -14.14 2.91
C LEU A 10 21.09 -12.84 3.78
N ALA A 11 20.01 -12.02 3.79
CA ALA A 11 19.89 -10.65 4.36
C ALA A 11 19.57 -10.58 5.88
N GLY A 12 20.02 -9.51 6.61
CA GLY A 12 19.87 -9.35 8.07
C GLY A 12 18.75 -8.37 8.51
N THR A 13 18.16 -8.62 9.67
CA THR A 13 17.10 -7.81 10.31
C THR A 13 17.45 -7.41 11.75
N THR A 14 18.73 -7.46 12.13
CA THR A 14 19.22 -7.30 13.49
C THR A 14 20.10 -6.06 13.63
N GLY A 15 20.25 -5.58 14.86
CA GLY A 15 21.12 -4.46 15.20
C GLY A 15 22.37 -4.90 15.96
N LYS A 16 23.19 -3.93 16.31
CA LYS A 16 24.48 -4.10 16.97
C LYS A 16 24.60 -3.17 18.18
N LEU A 17 25.20 -3.67 19.25
CA LEU A 17 25.56 -2.92 20.44
C LEU A 17 27.08 -2.90 20.60
N LYS A 18 27.70 -1.71 20.64
CA LYS A 18 29.14 -1.56 20.89
C LYS A 18 29.40 -0.49 21.94
N GLY A 19 30.56 -0.49 22.52
CA GLY A 19 30.96 0.54 23.46
C GLY A 19 32.28 0.25 24.14
N LYS A 20 32.62 1.08 25.10
CA LYS A 20 33.85 1.01 25.88
C LYS A 20 33.56 0.94 27.38
N VAL A 21 34.37 0.17 28.11
CA VAL A 21 34.28 0.07 29.56
C VAL A 21 35.54 0.65 30.18
N THR A 22 35.36 1.65 31.07
CA THR A 22 36.47 2.34 31.75
C THR A 22 36.21 2.46 33.25
N ASP A 23 37.28 2.64 34.03
CA ASP A 23 37.20 3.04 35.42
C ASP A 23 36.75 4.50 35.53
N LYS A 24 35.74 4.77 36.34
CA LYS A 24 35.19 6.12 36.50
C LYS A 24 36.15 7.12 37.20
N GLY A 25 37.03 6.61 38.04
CA GLY A 25 37.98 7.46 38.82
C GLY A 25 39.27 7.73 38.07
N THR A 26 39.81 6.75 37.35
CA THR A 26 41.11 6.84 36.68
C THR A 26 40.99 7.07 35.18
N GLY A 27 39.86 6.70 34.57
CA GLY A 27 39.68 6.72 33.11
C GLY A 27 40.35 5.56 32.39
N GLU A 28 41.03 4.65 33.11
CA GLU A 28 41.71 3.49 32.55
C GLU A 28 40.70 2.47 31.96
N VAL A 29 41.10 1.82 30.88
CA VAL A 29 40.26 0.80 30.23
C VAL A 29 40.21 -0.46 31.05
N LEU A 30 39.03 -1.08 31.18
CA LEU A 30 38.81 -2.32 31.91
C LEU A 30 38.76 -3.49 30.90
N VAL A 31 39.87 -4.23 30.81
CA VAL A 31 40.05 -5.36 29.92
C VAL A 31 39.41 -6.61 30.52
N GLY A 32 38.55 -7.33 29.77
CA GLY A 32 37.84 -8.50 30.23
C GLY A 32 36.60 -8.20 31.08
N ALA A 33 36.11 -6.96 31.10
CA ALA A 33 34.82 -6.65 31.70
C ALA A 33 33.71 -7.34 30.92
N ASN A 34 32.73 -7.90 31.61
CA ASN A 34 31.66 -8.67 31.00
C ASN A 34 30.41 -7.85 30.83
N VAL A 35 29.98 -7.68 29.59
CA VAL A 35 28.76 -6.96 29.19
C VAL A 35 27.72 -7.98 28.72
N ILE A 36 26.55 -8.02 29.35
CA ILE A 36 25.47 -8.97 29.09
C ILE A 36 24.17 -8.25 28.80
N VAL A 37 23.48 -8.66 27.75
CA VAL A 37 22.11 -8.24 27.44
C VAL A 37 21.15 -9.14 28.20
N GLN A 38 20.50 -8.58 29.22
CA GLN A 38 19.65 -9.33 30.15
C GLN A 38 18.47 -9.99 29.42
N GLY A 39 18.09 -11.19 29.85
CA GLY A 39 17.01 -11.96 29.25
C GLY A 39 17.34 -12.57 27.88
N THR A 40 18.61 -12.51 27.46
CA THR A 40 19.11 -13.12 26.21
C THR A 40 20.39 -13.94 26.49
N SER A 41 20.85 -14.66 25.48
CA SER A 41 22.16 -15.35 25.54
C SER A 41 23.31 -14.45 25.04
N PHE A 42 23.06 -13.19 24.72
CA PHE A 42 24.05 -12.29 24.15
C PHE A 42 24.90 -11.59 25.21
N GLY A 43 26.19 -11.55 24.96
CA GLY A 43 27.17 -10.83 25.79
C GLY A 43 28.55 -10.85 25.16
N ALA A 44 29.41 -9.95 25.64
CA ALA A 44 30.79 -9.87 25.19
C ALA A 44 31.69 -9.44 26.36
N ALA A 45 32.94 -9.91 26.36
CA ALA A 45 34.00 -9.41 27.21
C ALA A 45 34.75 -8.29 26.46
N THR A 46 35.20 -7.25 27.18
CA THR A 46 35.97 -6.17 26.58
C THR A 46 37.37 -6.63 26.15
N ASP A 47 37.84 -6.10 25.03
CA ASP A 47 39.16 -6.35 24.46
C ASP A 47 40.28 -5.56 25.21
N ILE A 48 41.48 -5.64 24.66
CA ILE A 48 42.68 -4.96 25.23
C ILE A 48 42.57 -3.44 25.25
N ASN A 49 41.67 -2.84 24.47
CA ASN A 49 41.38 -1.41 24.44
C ASN A 49 40.18 -1.04 25.31
N GLY A 50 39.58 -2.03 26.02
CA GLY A 50 38.35 -1.86 26.75
C GLY A 50 37.09 -1.81 25.89
N ASP A 51 37.18 -2.12 24.59
CA ASP A 51 36.09 -2.10 23.63
C ASP A 51 35.33 -3.42 23.65
N TYR A 52 33.99 -3.38 23.55
CA TYR A 52 33.13 -4.55 23.38
C TYR A 52 32.20 -4.38 22.18
N ASN A 53 31.77 -5.51 21.63
CA ASN A 53 30.87 -5.57 20.50
C ASN A 53 29.94 -6.79 20.63
N ILE A 54 28.61 -6.54 20.55
CA ILE A 54 27.57 -7.54 20.57
C ILE A 54 26.75 -7.34 19.30
N SER A 55 26.85 -8.25 18.37
CA SER A 55 26.16 -8.21 17.08
C SER A 55 24.92 -9.10 17.11
N ASN A 56 24.02 -8.91 16.12
CA ASN A 56 22.86 -9.77 15.87
C ASN A 56 21.80 -9.75 16.99
N LEU A 57 21.55 -8.57 17.54
CA LEU A 57 20.43 -8.33 18.45
C LEU A 57 19.17 -7.96 17.64
N ASP A 58 18.04 -8.61 17.91
CA ASP A 58 16.75 -8.21 17.34
C ASP A 58 16.43 -6.76 17.72
N ALA A 59 15.65 -6.05 16.87
CA ALA A 59 15.16 -4.74 17.23
C ALA A 59 14.29 -4.85 18.51
N GLY A 60 14.52 -3.93 19.45
CA GLY A 60 13.82 -3.97 20.73
C GLY A 60 14.46 -3.11 21.80
N VAL A 61 13.89 -3.17 22.99
CA VAL A 61 14.39 -2.45 24.18
C VAL A 61 14.93 -3.48 25.15
N TYR A 62 16.15 -3.25 25.61
CA TYR A 62 16.90 -4.19 26.45
C TYR A 62 17.43 -3.55 27.72
N GLU A 63 17.70 -4.38 28.69
CA GLU A 63 18.51 -4.08 29.87
C GLU A 63 19.92 -4.63 29.68
N VAL A 64 20.95 -3.81 29.80
CA VAL A 64 22.34 -4.19 29.58
C VAL A 64 23.14 -4.02 30.88
N LYS A 65 23.74 -5.11 31.34
CA LYS A 65 24.53 -5.16 32.57
C LYS A 65 26.01 -5.31 32.28
N CYS A 66 26.81 -4.44 32.84
CA CYS A 66 28.27 -4.53 32.84
C CYS A 66 28.78 -4.93 34.22
N SER A 67 29.73 -5.88 34.31
CA SER A 67 30.34 -6.34 35.53
C SER A 67 31.83 -6.60 35.34
N TYR A 68 32.64 -6.26 36.37
CA TYR A 68 34.05 -6.53 36.41
C TYR A 68 34.50 -6.85 37.84
N ILE A 69 35.48 -7.71 38.01
CA ILE A 69 35.97 -8.09 39.32
C ILE A 69 36.55 -6.87 40.08
N GLY A 70 36.05 -6.64 41.29
CA GLY A 70 36.50 -5.47 42.11
C GLY A 70 35.80 -4.15 41.77
N TYR A 71 34.74 -4.20 40.93
CA TYR A 71 33.91 -3.06 40.56
C TYR A 71 32.45 -3.31 40.84
N GLN A 72 31.72 -2.25 41.16
CA GLN A 72 30.26 -2.28 41.26
C GLN A 72 29.63 -2.54 39.92
N ALA A 73 28.73 -3.55 39.87
CA ALA A 73 28.00 -3.84 38.66
C ALA A 73 27.11 -2.64 38.26
N PHE A 74 27.07 -2.36 36.96
CA PHE A 74 26.31 -1.24 36.39
C PHE A 74 25.31 -1.75 35.38
N THR A 75 24.03 -1.43 35.57
CA THR A 75 22.94 -1.81 34.67
C THR A 75 22.34 -0.58 34.03
N VAL A 76 22.13 -0.64 32.72
CA VAL A 76 21.45 0.38 31.95
C VAL A 76 20.17 -0.23 31.40
N SER A 77 19.04 0.30 31.82
CA SER A 77 17.71 -0.06 31.31
C SER A 77 17.32 0.82 30.13
N ASN A 78 16.30 0.39 29.38
CA ASN A 78 15.77 1.08 28.21
C ASN A 78 16.78 1.31 27.07
N VAL A 79 17.71 0.38 26.86
CA VAL A 79 18.68 0.42 25.75
C VAL A 79 17.98 0.00 24.47
N ARG A 80 17.77 0.95 23.56
CA ARG A 80 17.10 0.70 22.28
C ARG A 80 18.08 0.16 21.24
N ILE A 81 17.76 -0.98 20.66
CA ILE A 81 18.44 -1.56 19.48
C ILE A 81 17.49 -1.44 18.30
N ASN A 82 17.97 -0.87 17.21
CA ASN A 82 17.22 -0.78 15.95
C ASN A 82 17.89 -1.66 14.89
N ALA A 83 17.09 -2.21 13.98
CA ALA A 83 17.59 -3.05 12.89
C ALA A 83 18.59 -2.29 11.99
N ASP A 84 19.66 -2.98 11.57
CA ASP A 84 20.77 -2.50 10.74
C ASP A 84 21.58 -1.32 11.30
N LEU A 85 21.29 -0.88 12.52
CA LEU A 85 22.02 0.21 13.17
C LEU A 85 22.92 -0.29 14.29
N THR A 86 23.93 0.53 14.60
CA THR A 86 24.81 0.31 15.74
C THR A 86 24.43 1.28 16.86
N THR A 87 24.00 0.71 18.00
CA THR A 87 23.81 1.46 19.24
C THR A 87 25.14 1.51 19.99
N GLU A 88 25.56 2.68 20.41
CA GLU A 88 26.77 2.88 21.22
C GLU A 88 26.38 3.07 22.68
N LEU A 89 26.98 2.27 23.59
CA LEU A 89 26.76 2.34 25.04
C LEU A 89 28.09 2.17 25.78
N ASN A 90 28.57 3.24 26.39
CA ASN A 90 29.81 3.24 27.15
C ASN A 90 29.51 3.08 28.64
N PHE A 91 30.33 2.30 29.33
CA PHE A 91 30.24 2.08 30.77
C PHE A 91 31.43 2.70 31.52
N GLN A 92 31.11 3.36 32.61
CA GLN A 92 32.12 3.86 33.57
C GLN A 92 31.83 3.17 34.91
N LEU A 93 32.63 2.17 35.25
CA LEU A 93 32.47 1.41 36.49
C LEU A 93 33.19 2.08 37.66
N THR A 94 32.57 2.04 38.81
CA THR A 94 33.17 2.52 40.07
C THR A 94 33.81 1.35 40.82
N ALA A 95 35.07 1.50 41.25
CA ALA A 95 35.75 0.48 42.05
C ALA A 95 34.95 0.17 43.34
N GLU A 96 34.85 -1.08 43.71
CA GLU A 96 34.02 -1.55 44.83
C GLU A 96 34.55 -1.00 46.14
N GLY A 97 33.78 -0.12 46.78
CA GLY A 97 33.95 0.25 48.16
C GLY A 97 33.08 -0.60 49.07
N ILE A 98 32.95 -0.27 50.37
CA ILE A 98 32.26 -1.06 51.40
C ILE A 98 30.71 -1.25 51.16
N GLN A 99 30.15 -0.77 50.08
CA GLN A 99 28.71 -0.94 49.76
C GLN A 99 28.50 -1.83 48.50
N VAL A 100 27.85 -2.97 48.66
CA VAL A 100 27.42 -3.85 47.57
C VAL A 100 26.06 -3.36 47.06
N GLY A 101 26.02 -2.86 45.86
CA GLY A 101 24.78 -2.46 45.18
C GLY A 101 24.96 -2.42 43.65
N THR A 102 23.91 -2.55 42.92
CA THR A 102 23.89 -2.30 41.46
C THR A 102 23.47 -0.86 41.22
N VAL A 103 24.18 -0.15 40.34
CA VAL A 103 23.72 1.16 39.84
C VAL A 103 22.84 0.92 38.63
N GLU A 104 21.64 1.44 38.68
CA GLU A 104 20.68 1.37 37.56
C GLU A 104 20.48 2.75 36.97
N VAL A 105 20.58 2.86 35.64
CA VAL A 105 20.41 4.11 34.88
C VAL A 105 19.55 3.82 33.66
N VAL A 106 18.66 4.75 33.32
CA VAL A 106 17.83 4.67 32.12
C VAL A 106 18.58 5.29 30.93
N ALA A 107 18.68 4.53 29.83
CA ALA A 107 19.30 5.03 28.61
C ALA A 107 18.45 6.14 27.95
N LEU A 108 19.12 7.15 27.41
CA LEU A 108 18.48 8.18 26.59
C LEU A 108 18.54 7.79 25.10
N LYS A 109 17.44 7.96 24.39
CA LYS A 109 17.39 7.71 22.92
C LYS A 109 18.46 8.55 22.22
N PRO A 110 19.36 7.95 21.41
CA PRO A 110 20.37 8.71 20.67
C PRO A 110 19.72 9.72 19.71
N LEU A 111 20.21 10.96 19.68
CA LEU A 111 19.76 12.01 18.78
C LEU A 111 20.47 12.00 17.43
N LEU A 112 21.65 11.39 17.40
CA LEU A 112 22.54 11.33 16.26
C LEU A 112 23.03 9.91 16.07
N ASN A 113 23.00 9.41 14.84
CA ASN A 113 23.63 8.13 14.46
C ASN A 113 24.80 8.41 13.50
N LYS A 114 26.03 8.29 14.01
CA LYS A 114 27.25 8.57 13.23
C LYS A 114 27.47 7.53 12.12
N SER A 115 26.88 6.35 12.23
CA SER A 115 27.09 5.24 11.28
C SER A 115 26.07 5.19 10.14
N ASN A 116 25.12 6.12 10.10
CA ASN A 116 24.11 6.16 9.07
C ASN A 116 24.61 6.85 7.80
N THR A 117 24.60 6.14 6.68
CA THR A 117 25.07 6.65 5.37
C THR A 117 23.91 7.10 4.45
N ASN A 118 22.65 7.04 4.93
CA ASN A 118 21.46 7.39 4.17
C ASN A 118 20.39 8.05 5.06
N ALA A 119 19.36 8.62 4.45
CA ALA A 119 18.20 9.19 5.14
C ALA A 119 17.19 8.08 5.54
N GLN A 120 17.57 7.24 6.51
CA GLN A 120 16.66 6.28 7.13
C GLN A 120 15.85 6.93 8.24
N ARG A 121 14.52 6.71 8.24
CA ARG A 121 13.60 7.15 9.29
C ARG A 121 12.99 5.95 9.98
N ILE A 122 13.11 5.90 11.30
CA ILE A 122 12.60 4.82 12.13
C ILE A 122 11.56 5.38 13.07
N THR A 123 10.37 4.80 13.05
CA THR A 123 9.29 5.06 14.01
C THR A 123 9.12 3.83 14.88
N THR A 124 9.36 3.96 16.16
CA THR A 124 9.34 2.85 17.12
C THR A 124 7.93 2.61 17.66
N ALA A 125 7.71 1.45 18.30
CA ALA A 125 6.43 1.14 18.96
C ALA A 125 5.98 2.23 19.94
N ASP A 126 6.93 2.82 20.70
CA ASP A 126 6.63 3.90 21.64
C ASP A 126 6.23 5.20 20.91
N ASP A 127 6.92 5.52 19.81
CA ASP A 127 6.56 6.66 18.96
C ASP A 127 5.16 6.47 18.38
N ILE A 128 4.84 5.27 17.84
CA ILE A 128 3.53 4.90 17.28
C ILE A 128 2.41 5.06 18.33
N ALA A 129 2.66 4.55 19.55
CA ALA A 129 1.67 4.62 20.63
C ALA A 129 1.36 6.06 21.08
N ALA A 130 2.29 6.99 20.93
CA ALA A 130 2.11 8.40 21.31
C ALA A 130 1.42 9.25 20.23
N LEU A 131 1.41 8.80 18.97
CA LEU A 131 0.83 9.56 17.87
C LEU A 131 -0.72 9.57 17.90
N PRO A 132 -1.36 10.70 17.53
CA PRO A 132 -2.81 10.78 17.39
C PRO A 132 -3.30 10.29 16.01
N VAL A 133 -2.68 9.24 15.47
CA VAL A 133 -3.05 8.60 14.19
C VAL A 133 -3.06 7.09 14.32
N ARG A 134 -3.87 6.43 13.50
CA ARG A 134 -3.92 4.97 13.38
C ARG A 134 -3.81 4.53 11.92
N GLY A 135 -3.27 3.33 11.75
CA GLY A 135 -3.00 2.74 10.44
C GLY A 135 -1.58 3.03 9.94
N ILE A 136 -0.95 2.01 9.37
CA ILE A 136 0.45 2.06 8.93
C ILE A 136 0.66 3.16 7.89
N ASP A 137 -0.24 3.30 6.92
CA ASP A 137 -0.12 4.31 5.86
C ASP A 137 -0.13 5.74 6.42
N ASN A 138 -0.96 6.01 7.43
CA ASN A 138 -0.98 7.31 8.09
C ASN A 138 0.31 7.57 8.87
N ILE A 139 0.92 6.56 9.47
CA ILE A 139 2.23 6.66 10.14
C ILE A 139 3.33 6.92 9.10
N LEU A 140 3.33 6.20 7.97
CA LEU A 140 4.27 6.39 6.88
C LEU A 140 4.18 7.81 6.29
N ALA A 141 2.97 8.36 6.19
CA ALA A 141 2.71 9.71 5.70
C ALA A 141 3.36 10.83 6.56
N LEU A 142 3.75 10.53 7.79
CA LEU A 142 4.49 11.48 8.65
C LEU A 142 5.99 11.55 8.31
N THR A 143 6.48 10.62 7.49
CA THR A 143 7.88 10.59 7.07
C THR A 143 8.13 11.63 5.97
N PRO A 144 9.19 12.47 6.07
CA PRO A 144 9.53 13.40 5.01
C PRO A 144 9.81 12.65 3.69
N GLY A 145 9.39 13.23 2.55
CA GLY A 145 9.50 12.59 1.23
C GLY A 145 8.43 11.55 0.93
N VAL A 146 7.54 11.25 1.86
CA VAL A 146 6.37 10.39 1.64
C VAL A 146 5.12 11.24 1.40
N VAL A 147 4.42 10.96 0.32
CA VAL A 147 3.13 11.56 -0.02
C VAL A 147 2.05 10.49 0.09
N PHE A 148 1.03 10.73 0.90
CA PHE A 148 -0.18 9.92 0.95
C PHE A 148 -1.29 10.64 0.21
N GLN A 149 -1.76 10.04 -0.87
CA GLN A 149 -2.81 10.59 -1.73
C GLN A 149 -3.66 9.45 -2.27
N ASP A 150 -4.98 9.63 -2.24
CA ASP A 150 -5.94 8.65 -2.75
C ASP A 150 -5.70 7.22 -2.20
N LYS A 151 -5.49 7.13 -0.87
CA LYS A 151 -5.15 5.88 -0.15
C LYS A 151 -3.88 5.18 -0.66
N THR A 152 -2.97 5.92 -1.26
CA THR A 152 -1.75 5.39 -1.87
C THR A 152 -0.52 6.13 -1.35
N ILE A 153 0.55 5.38 -1.13
CA ILE A 153 1.86 5.89 -0.71
C ILE A 153 2.74 6.11 -1.95
N TYR A 154 3.28 7.31 -2.07
CA TYR A 154 4.31 7.69 -3.05
C TYR A 154 5.55 8.15 -2.30
N VAL A 155 6.72 7.70 -2.73
CA VAL A 155 7.98 8.03 -2.08
C VAL A 155 8.87 8.80 -3.05
N ARG A 156 9.25 10.04 -2.66
CA ARG A 156 10.11 10.92 -3.46
C ARG A 156 9.73 10.98 -4.95
N GLY A 157 8.42 11.10 -5.23
CA GLY A 157 7.90 11.23 -6.58
C GLY A 157 8.05 9.99 -7.46
N GLY A 158 8.31 8.82 -6.91
CA GLY A 158 8.17 7.55 -7.63
C GLY A 158 6.71 7.12 -7.74
N ARG A 159 6.39 6.28 -8.71
CA ARG A 159 5.06 5.65 -8.84
C ARG A 159 4.78 4.73 -7.66
N GLN A 160 3.52 4.44 -7.39
CA GLN A 160 3.07 3.57 -6.29
C GLN A 160 3.77 2.20 -6.30
N ASP A 161 3.90 1.60 -7.47
CA ASP A 161 4.50 0.29 -7.66
C ASP A 161 6.03 0.30 -7.51
N GLU A 162 6.66 1.46 -7.37
CA GLU A 162 8.10 1.62 -7.19
C GLU A 162 8.55 1.55 -5.72
N VAL A 163 7.62 1.35 -4.76
CA VAL A 163 7.91 1.18 -3.34
C VAL A 163 7.96 -0.31 -2.98
N GLY A 164 9.04 -0.72 -2.33
CA GLY A 164 9.19 -2.09 -1.82
C GLY A 164 8.78 -2.20 -0.36
N TYR A 165 8.11 -3.29 0.00
CA TYR A 165 7.64 -3.57 1.35
C TYR A 165 8.25 -4.86 1.88
N TYR A 166 8.81 -4.80 3.08
CA TYR A 166 9.48 -5.94 3.73
C TYR A 166 8.98 -6.11 5.16
N VAL A 167 8.69 -7.35 5.55
CA VAL A 167 8.38 -7.71 6.94
C VAL A 167 9.31 -8.84 7.36
N GLU A 168 10.05 -8.63 8.43
CA GLU A 168 11.05 -9.59 8.94
C GLU A 168 12.05 -10.06 7.87
N GLY A 169 12.38 -9.19 6.92
CA GLY A 169 13.27 -9.51 5.78
C GLY A 169 12.60 -10.21 4.60
N THR A 170 11.34 -10.67 4.72
CA THR A 170 10.57 -11.19 3.59
C THR A 170 9.96 -10.06 2.78
N ASN A 171 10.10 -10.12 1.46
CA ASN A 171 9.44 -9.20 0.55
C ASN A 171 7.93 -9.50 0.51
N VAL A 172 7.12 -8.56 0.95
CA VAL A 172 5.65 -8.62 0.96
C VAL A 172 5.01 -7.60 0.01
N THR A 173 5.81 -7.07 -0.91
CA THR A 173 5.31 -6.24 -2.01
C THR A 173 4.41 -7.07 -2.90
N ASN A 174 3.24 -6.54 -3.26
CA ASN A 174 2.36 -7.17 -4.24
C ASN A 174 2.98 -7.04 -5.64
N PRO A 175 3.47 -8.10 -6.27
CA PRO A 175 4.09 -7.99 -7.58
C PRO A 175 3.05 -7.74 -8.68
N TYR A 176 1.79 -8.10 -8.43
CA TYR A 176 0.71 -7.98 -9.41
C TYR A 176 0.09 -6.57 -9.43
N LEU A 177 -0.21 -6.00 -8.27
CA LEU A 177 -0.88 -4.70 -8.17
C LEU A 177 0.05 -3.55 -7.77
N GLY A 178 1.21 -3.82 -7.17
CA GLY A 178 2.04 -2.85 -6.47
C GLY A 178 1.52 -2.57 -5.05
N GLY A 179 2.34 -1.93 -4.22
CA GLY A 179 2.01 -1.68 -2.81
C GLY A 179 2.20 -2.92 -1.92
N SER A 180 1.70 -2.86 -0.69
CA SER A 180 1.71 -4.00 0.24
C SER A 180 0.37 -4.70 0.26
N ASN A 181 0.37 -6.02 0.21
CA ASN A 181 -0.83 -6.83 0.41
C ASN A 181 -1.14 -7.07 1.88
N LEU A 182 -0.22 -6.75 2.77
CA LEU A 182 -0.29 -7.16 4.16
C LEU A 182 -0.98 -6.09 5.01
N ASN A 183 -2.12 -6.43 5.59
CA ASN A 183 -2.83 -5.58 6.54
C ASN A 183 -2.34 -5.90 7.95
N LEU A 184 -1.18 -5.36 8.31
CA LEU A 184 -0.60 -5.50 9.65
C LEU A 184 -1.24 -4.52 10.63
N SER A 185 -1.52 -5.00 11.83
CA SER A 185 -1.80 -4.12 12.96
C SER A 185 -0.56 -3.30 13.32
N GLN A 186 -0.73 -1.99 13.51
CA GLN A 186 0.37 -1.14 14.01
C GLN A 186 0.85 -1.58 15.41
N ASP A 187 -0.04 -2.19 16.20
CA ASP A 187 0.27 -2.67 17.54
C ASP A 187 1.12 -3.95 17.54
N ALA A 188 1.26 -4.63 16.39
CA ALA A 188 2.18 -5.74 16.19
C ALA A 188 3.63 -5.29 15.95
N LEU A 189 3.84 -4.03 15.55
CA LEU A 189 5.16 -3.53 15.16
C LEU A 189 6.02 -3.15 16.35
N GLU A 190 7.27 -3.59 16.37
CA GLU A 190 8.34 -3.10 17.22
C GLU A 190 8.94 -1.82 16.66
N GLU A 191 9.13 -1.79 15.34
CA GLU A 191 9.53 -0.60 14.60
C GLU A 191 9.07 -0.70 13.13
N ILE A 192 8.85 0.46 12.52
CA ILE A 192 8.72 0.62 11.09
C ILE A 192 9.76 1.60 10.60
N SER A 193 10.48 1.25 9.55
CA SER A 193 11.49 2.11 8.96
C SER A 193 11.21 2.40 7.49
N VAL A 194 11.43 3.64 7.09
CA VAL A 194 11.35 4.10 5.70
C VAL A 194 12.73 4.54 5.25
N GLN A 195 13.19 3.96 4.17
CA GLN A 195 14.38 4.39 3.44
C GLN A 195 13.92 4.92 2.09
N ALA A 196 13.74 6.22 1.99
CA ALA A 196 13.21 6.88 0.80
C ALA A 196 14.22 6.92 -0.37
N GLY A 197 15.32 6.24 -0.20
CA GLY A 197 16.38 6.05 -1.16
C GLY A 197 17.63 5.63 -0.42
N GLY A 198 18.68 5.33 -1.20
CA GLY A 198 19.91 5.04 -0.58
C GLY A 198 20.02 3.75 0.21
N TYR A 199 19.12 2.84 0.03
CA TYR A 199 19.18 1.56 0.71
C TYR A 199 20.34 0.69 0.16
N THR A 200 20.84 -0.16 1.05
CA THR A 200 22.00 -1.01 0.83
C THR A 200 21.80 -2.05 -0.29
N ALA A 201 22.87 -2.68 -0.73
CA ALA A 201 22.84 -3.64 -1.84
C ALA A 201 21.99 -4.90 -1.53
N GLU A 202 21.67 -5.15 -0.27
CA GLU A 202 20.84 -6.29 0.15
C GLU A 202 19.39 -6.19 -0.33
N PHE A 203 18.86 -5.00 -0.53
CA PHE A 203 17.48 -4.82 -0.96
C PHE A 203 17.37 -4.63 -2.47
N GLY A 204 16.46 -5.36 -3.12
CA GLY A 204 16.17 -5.28 -4.55
C GLY A 204 14.69 -5.00 -4.82
N GLY A 205 14.31 -4.95 -6.09
CA GLY A 205 12.92 -4.89 -6.52
C GLY A 205 12.16 -3.63 -6.08
N ALA A 206 12.87 -2.52 -5.85
CA ALA A 206 12.28 -1.23 -5.51
C ALA A 206 13.09 -0.10 -6.17
N ASN A 207 12.43 0.98 -6.59
CA ASN A 207 13.04 2.15 -7.22
C ASN A 207 12.83 3.44 -6.42
N ALA A 208 11.67 3.58 -5.78
CA ALA A 208 11.31 4.78 -5.05
C ALA A 208 11.87 4.79 -3.63
N GLY A 209 11.73 3.68 -2.94
CA GLY A 209 12.16 3.50 -1.56
C GLY A 209 11.70 2.17 -1.01
N ILE A 210 12.08 1.87 0.22
CA ILE A 210 11.66 0.66 0.93
C ILE A 210 11.01 1.01 2.28
N VAL A 211 9.98 0.25 2.61
CA VAL A 211 9.30 0.27 3.91
C VAL A 211 9.57 -1.08 4.58
N ARG A 212 10.04 -1.06 5.82
CA ARG A 212 10.38 -2.27 6.57
C ARG A 212 9.66 -2.29 7.90
N GLY A 213 8.94 -3.36 8.17
CA GLY A 213 8.30 -3.64 9.46
C GLY A 213 9.04 -4.74 10.22
N GLN A 214 9.30 -4.51 11.51
CA GLN A 214 9.75 -5.52 12.44
C GLN A 214 8.63 -5.83 13.42
N ILE A 215 8.29 -7.09 13.56
CA ILE A 215 7.23 -7.54 14.47
C ILE A 215 7.79 -7.63 15.89
N LYS A 216 6.98 -7.34 16.90
CA LYS A 216 7.35 -7.48 18.30
C LYS A 216 7.82 -8.90 18.62
N SER A 217 8.84 -9.01 19.41
CA SER A 217 9.32 -10.26 19.99
C SER A 217 8.61 -10.54 21.31
N GLY A 218 8.62 -11.80 21.74
CA GLY A 218 8.16 -12.18 23.07
C GLY A 218 9.02 -11.55 24.18
N THR A 219 8.38 -11.21 25.29
CA THR A 219 9.00 -10.59 26.48
C THR A 219 9.56 -11.62 27.43
N PRO A 220 10.55 -11.28 28.28
CA PRO A 220 11.04 -12.19 29.32
C PRO A 220 9.98 -12.50 30.39
N ASP A 221 9.08 -11.58 30.64
CA ASP A 221 7.95 -11.70 31.57
C ASP A 221 6.63 -11.71 30.81
N TRP A 222 5.59 -12.30 31.43
CA TRP A 222 4.26 -12.31 30.86
C TRP A 222 3.69 -10.90 30.81
N LYS A 223 3.20 -10.51 29.64
CA LYS A 223 2.47 -9.27 29.38
C LYS A 223 1.24 -9.56 28.56
N ALA A 224 0.17 -8.87 28.85
CA ALA A 224 -1.06 -8.96 28.08
C ALA A 224 -1.71 -7.57 27.99
N SER A 225 -2.34 -7.28 26.88
CA SER A 225 -3.15 -6.08 26.76
C SER A 225 -4.44 -6.33 25.98
N VAL A 226 -5.49 -5.59 26.35
CA VAL A 226 -6.74 -5.54 25.61
C VAL A 226 -7.08 -4.08 25.37
N GLU A 227 -7.38 -3.73 24.14
CA GLU A 227 -7.75 -2.39 23.74
C GLU A 227 -9.08 -2.42 22.97
N TYR A 228 -9.94 -1.46 23.27
CA TYR A 228 -11.18 -1.27 22.54
C TYR A 228 -11.36 0.21 22.20
N ILE A 229 -11.64 0.49 20.92
CA ILE A 229 -11.81 1.83 20.40
C ILE A 229 -13.17 1.91 19.71
N THR A 230 -13.88 3.02 19.91
CA THR A 230 -15.16 3.25 19.24
C THR A 230 -15.40 4.73 19.00
N ASP A 231 -16.14 5.04 17.94
CA ASP A 231 -16.66 6.38 17.68
C ASP A 231 -18.06 6.61 18.25
N ASN A 232 -18.65 5.62 18.94
CA ASN A 232 -19.94 5.74 19.61
C ASN A 232 -19.85 6.49 20.95
N VAL A 233 -19.31 7.68 20.92
CA VAL A 233 -19.15 8.56 22.11
C VAL A 233 -20.46 9.18 22.58
N GLY A 234 -21.50 9.10 21.78
CA GLY A 234 -22.85 9.56 22.10
C GLY A 234 -23.80 8.46 22.55
N PHE A 235 -23.35 7.22 22.69
CA PHE A 235 -24.17 6.04 23.03
C PHE A 235 -25.38 5.84 22.11
N GLN A 236 -25.21 6.11 20.83
CA GLN A 236 -26.28 6.00 19.83
C GLN A 236 -26.61 4.53 19.52
N GLY A 237 -27.87 4.27 19.17
CA GLY A 237 -28.31 2.96 18.71
C GLY A 237 -27.79 2.62 17.31
N SER A 238 -27.84 1.35 16.93
CA SER A 238 -27.30 0.87 15.64
C SER A 238 -28.01 1.48 14.42
N ASP A 239 -29.23 1.88 14.55
CA ASP A 239 -30.08 2.55 13.57
C ASP A 239 -29.70 4.01 13.31
N GLN A 240 -28.92 4.61 14.22
CA GLN A 240 -28.46 6.00 14.10
C GLN A 240 -27.02 6.12 13.56
N ARG A 241 -26.39 5.00 13.17
CA ARG A 241 -25.04 5.02 12.63
C ARG A 241 -24.97 5.81 11.34
N PHE A 242 -24.12 6.84 11.36
CA PHE A 242 -23.90 7.72 10.22
C PHE A 242 -25.20 8.23 9.60
N SER A 243 -26.06 8.81 10.43
CA SER A 243 -27.40 9.28 10.04
C SER A 243 -27.40 10.59 9.24
N GLY A 244 -26.24 11.17 8.97
CA GLY A 244 -26.13 12.48 8.34
C GLY A 244 -26.14 13.64 9.32
N GLU A 245 -26.43 13.39 10.60
CA GLU A 245 -26.44 14.40 11.65
C GLU A 245 -25.21 14.30 12.55
N LYS A 246 -24.69 15.44 12.96
CA LYS A 246 -23.61 15.51 13.94
C LYS A 246 -24.13 15.30 15.35
N ASN A 247 -23.38 14.54 16.15
CA ASN A 247 -23.62 14.41 17.58
C ASN A 247 -23.23 15.71 18.32
N TRP A 248 -23.41 15.72 19.65
CA TRP A 248 -23.10 16.89 20.51
C TRP A 248 -21.62 17.31 20.53
N LEU A 249 -20.69 16.45 20.07
CA LEU A 249 -19.27 16.77 19.88
C LEU A 249 -18.99 17.38 18.50
N GLY A 250 -20.00 17.54 17.66
CA GLY A 250 -19.87 18.05 16.31
C GLY A 250 -19.18 17.05 15.35
N SER A 251 -19.29 15.76 15.63
CA SER A 251 -18.78 14.66 14.79
C SER A 251 -19.90 13.72 14.38
N TYR A 252 -19.69 12.97 13.31
CA TYR A 252 -20.59 11.90 12.87
C TYR A 252 -20.21 10.57 13.51
N TRP A 253 -21.18 9.68 13.62
CA TRP A 253 -20.96 8.31 14.04
C TRP A 253 -20.93 7.36 12.84
N TYR A 254 -19.73 6.94 12.44
CA TYR A 254 -19.51 6.02 11.32
C TYR A 254 -19.74 4.54 11.68
N GLY A 255 -19.91 4.23 12.94
CA GLY A 255 -19.96 2.86 13.43
C GLY A 255 -18.58 2.20 13.45
N TYR A 256 -17.54 2.99 13.72
CA TYR A 256 -16.18 2.49 13.86
C TYR A 256 -16.01 1.77 15.19
N THR A 257 -15.46 0.56 15.13
CA THR A 257 -15.01 -0.20 16.31
C THR A 257 -13.70 -0.91 15.98
N ASP A 258 -12.80 -0.96 16.98
CA ASP A 258 -11.53 -1.63 16.84
C ASP A 258 -11.21 -2.35 18.16
N PHE A 259 -11.07 -3.66 18.10
CA PHE A 259 -10.73 -4.51 19.24
C PHE A 259 -9.38 -5.14 19.00
N ILE A 260 -8.44 -4.92 19.92
CA ILE A 260 -7.08 -5.44 19.82
C ILE A 260 -6.76 -6.18 21.12
N ALA A 261 -6.21 -7.37 21.00
CA ALA A 261 -5.70 -8.15 22.13
C ALA A 261 -4.27 -8.60 21.86
N THR A 262 -3.37 -8.39 22.81
CA THR A 262 -1.99 -8.86 22.73
C THR A 262 -1.62 -9.71 23.91
N VAL A 263 -0.73 -10.66 23.68
CA VAL A 263 -0.13 -11.47 24.73
C VAL A 263 1.33 -11.77 24.37
N SER A 264 2.22 -11.68 25.33
CA SER A 264 3.61 -12.05 25.15
C SER A 264 4.21 -12.64 26.43
N GLY A 265 5.26 -13.46 26.27
CA GLY A 265 5.91 -14.06 27.42
C GLY A 265 6.81 -15.22 27.07
N PRO A 266 7.44 -15.86 28.08
CA PRO A 266 8.26 -17.04 27.90
C PRO A 266 7.39 -18.32 27.85
N ILE A 267 7.76 -19.28 26.97
CA ILE A 267 7.15 -20.61 26.90
C ILE A 267 8.13 -21.62 27.54
N PHE A 268 7.76 -22.21 28.65
CA PHE A 268 8.53 -23.22 29.41
C PHE A 268 9.90 -22.74 29.88
N THR A 269 10.62 -21.93 29.14
CA THR A 269 11.94 -21.41 29.48
C THR A 269 12.10 -19.98 28.99
N PRO A 270 12.94 -19.13 29.64
CA PRO A 270 13.23 -17.78 29.15
C PRO A 270 13.89 -17.75 27.76
N LYS A 271 14.36 -18.90 27.26
CA LYS A 271 15.00 -19.02 25.94
C LYS A 271 13.98 -19.17 24.80
N VAL A 272 12.73 -19.47 25.12
CA VAL A 272 11.64 -19.58 24.13
C VAL A 272 10.60 -18.56 24.49
N LYS A 273 10.40 -17.60 23.62
CA LYS A 273 9.50 -16.46 23.84
C LYS A 273 8.49 -16.37 22.70
N PHE A 274 7.29 -15.94 23.04
CA PHE A 274 6.26 -15.70 22.04
C PHE A 274 5.63 -14.32 22.20
N PHE A 275 5.12 -13.82 21.11
CA PHE A 275 4.20 -12.69 21.01
C PHE A 275 3.03 -13.09 20.15
N GLY A 276 1.82 -12.68 20.52
CA GLY A 276 0.60 -12.86 19.72
C GLY A 276 -0.28 -11.65 19.81
N LEU A 277 -0.89 -11.31 18.68
CA LEU A 277 -1.86 -10.22 18.53
C LEU A 277 -3.06 -10.71 17.74
N PHE A 278 -4.24 -10.28 18.15
CA PHE A 278 -5.49 -10.37 17.39
C PHE A 278 -6.13 -8.99 17.31
N GLU A 279 -6.60 -8.61 16.11
CA GLU A 279 -7.33 -7.37 15.84
C GLU A 279 -8.62 -7.67 15.08
N ASN A 280 -9.68 -6.99 15.46
CA ASN A 280 -10.96 -6.97 14.77
C ASN A 280 -11.39 -5.51 14.59
N ASN A 281 -11.24 -4.99 13.36
CA ASN A 281 -11.62 -3.64 13.00
C ASN A 281 -12.87 -3.66 12.13
N PHE A 282 -13.87 -2.88 12.51
CA PHE A 282 -15.10 -2.72 11.77
C PHE A 282 -15.39 -1.25 11.54
N GLN A 283 -15.81 -0.92 10.34
CA GLN A 283 -16.33 0.38 9.96
C GLN A 283 -17.60 0.19 9.14
N ASN A 284 -18.72 0.76 9.60
CA ASN A 284 -20.01 0.59 8.91
C ASN A 284 -20.06 1.35 7.58
N ASP A 285 -19.35 2.47 7.47
CA ASP A 285 -19.27 3.27 6.26
C ASP A 285 -17.85 3.80 6.04
N GLN A 286 -17.32 3.58 4.83
CA GLN A 286 -15.98 4.01 4.44
C GLN A 286 -15.96 5.41 3.79
N GLY A 287 -17.13 6.03 3.57
CA GLY A 287 -17.22 7.37 3.00
C GLY A 287 -16.68 8.45 3.95
N PRO A 288 -16.00 9.47 3.44
CA PRO A 288 -15.52 10.57 4.29
C PRO A 288 -16.62 11.49 4.78
N GLN A 289 -17.68 11.69 3.98
CA GLN A 289 -18.80 12.58 4.30
C GLN A 289 -20.12 11.79 4.29
N PRO A 290 -21.14 12.19 5.09
CA PRO A 290 -22.46 11.60 4.98
C PRO A 290 -23.11 12.01 3.66
N TYR A 291 -23.83 11.08 3.05
CA TYR A 291 -24.66 11.37 1.87
C TYR A 291 -25.91 12.16 2.33
N PRO A 292 -26.26 13.27 1.67
CA PRO A 292 -27.42 14.07 2.11
C PRO A 292 -28.76 13.40 1.82
N GLY A 293 -28.77 12.28 1.07
CA GLY A 293 -29.99 11.61 0.66
C GLY A 293 -30.65 12.27 -0.53
N ILE A 294 -31.66 11.60 -1.06
CA ILE A 294 -32.58 12.14 -2.09
C ILE A 294 -33.98 11.60 -1.84
N ASN A 295 -34.98 12.44 -2.00
CA ASN A 295 -36.40 12.06 -1.90
C ASN A 295 -37.20 12.83 -2.96
N LEU A 296 -37.25 12.28 -4.15
CA LEU A 296 -38.06 12.80 -5.26
C LEU A 296 -39.41 12.03 -5.40
N GLY A 297 -39.54 10.91 -4.63
CA GLY A 297 -40.65 9.99 -4.84
C GLY A 297 -40.57 9.34 -6.23
N VAL A 298 -41.73 9.04 -6.80
CA VAL A 298 -41.81 8.39 -8.11
C VAL A 298 -41.54 9.40 -9.23
N VAL A 299 -40.43 9.23 -9.92
CA VAL A 299 -40.01 10.03 -11.08
C VAL A 299 -40.25 9.20 -12.36
N SER A 300 -40.78 9.84 -13.37
CA SER A 300 -41.07 9.21 -14.66
C SER A 300 -40.54 10.06 -15.82
N ASP A 301 -40.11 9.38 -16.90
CA ASP A 301 -39.77 10.05 -18.15
C ASP A 301 -40.68 9.55 -19.27
N PRO A 302 -41.65 10.37 -19.71
CA PRO A 302 -42.62 9.97 -20.74
C PRO A 302 -42.00 9.81 -22.13
N ASN A 303 -40.77 10.26 -22.34
CA ASN A 303 -40.07 10.15 -23.61
C ASN A 303 -39.28 8.84 -23.75
N VAL A 304 -39.28 8.00 -22.71
CA VAL A 304 -38.54 6.73 -22.71
C VAL A 304 -39.51 5.57 -23.05
N THR A 305 -39.02 4.68 -23.91
CA THR A 305 -39.78 3.46 -24.27
C THR A 305 -38.91 2.23 -24.00
N PRO A 306 -39.41 1.26 -23.25
CA PRO A 306 -40.69 1.22 -22.55
C PRO A 306 -40.77 2.27 -21.40
N TYR A 307 -41.97 2.76 -21.14
CA TYR A 307 -42.22 3.76 -20.09
C TYR A 307 -41.70 3.28 -18.74
N THR A 308 -41.06 4.18 -18.02
CA THR A 308 -40.36 3.85 -16.78
C THR A 308 -40.77 4.78 -15.65
N GLU A 309 -41.08 4.20 -14.52
CA GLU A 309 -41.26 4.91 -13.25
C GLU A 309 -40.25 4.35 -12.23
N VAL A 310 -39.57 5.22 -11.52
CA VAL A 310 -38.60 4.88 -10.48
C VAL A 310 -38.91 5.67 -9.25
N ASP A 311 -39.08 5.00 -8.12
CA ASP A 311 -39.10 5.68 -6.82
C ASP A 311 -37.67 6.04 -6.44
N VAL A 312 -37.36 7.33 -6.57
CA VAL A 312 -36.03 7.88 -6.29
C VAL A 312 -36.01 8.40 -4.87
N THR A 313 -36.02 7.47 -3.92
CA THR A 313 -35.92 7.76 -2.49
C THR A 313 -34.75 7.00 -1.90
N TYR A 314 -33.72 7.71 -1.42
CA TYR A 314 -32.55 7.15 -0.77
C TYR A 314 -32.25 7.93 0.51
N PRO A 315 -32.07 7.27 1.67
CA PRO A 315 -31.92 7.95 2.95
C PRO A 315 -30.61 8.73 3.06
N ALA A 316 -30.62 9.77 3.86
CA ALA A 316 -29.41 10.48 4.25
C ALA A 316 -28.54 9.62 5.18
N GLY A 317 -27.25 9.87 5.18
CA GLY A 317 -26.28 9.24 6.07
C GLY A 317 -25.42 8.19 5.41
N ALA A 318 -25.32 7.01 6.03
CA ALA A 318 -24.49 5.91 5.53
C ALA A 318 -25.01 5.35 4.21
N VAL A 319 -24.09 5.09 3.30
CA VAL A 319 -24.42 4.37 2.08
C VAL A 319 -24.55 2.89 2.38
N TYR A 320 -25.60 2.29 1.83
CA TYR A 320 -25.94 0.90 2.06
C TYR A 320 -24.83 -0.03 1.53
N LYS A 321 -24.45 -1.04 2.33
CA LYS A 321 -23.38 -2.00 1.97
C LYS A 321 -22.07 -1.32 1.54
N ASN A 322 -21.58 -0.39 2.36
CA ASN A 322 -20.25 0.20 2.22
C ASN A 322 -19.37 -0.05 3.46
N SER A 323 -19.67 -1.11 4.20
CA SER A 323 -18.91 -1.49 5.38
C SER A 323 -17.60 -2.20 5.03
N LEU A 324 -16.66 -2.13 5.96
CA LEU A 324 -15.42 -2.89 5.95
C LEU A 324 -15.29 -3.65 7.26
N GLN A 325 -14.98 -4.93 7.17
CA GLN A 325 -14.65 -5.79 8.30
C GLN A 325 -13.26 -6.36 8.08
N LEU A 326 -12.33 -6.07 8.98
CA LEU A 326 -10.96 -6.61 9.00
C LEU A 326 -10.78 -7.50 10.23
N TYR A 327 -10.30 -8.71 10.02
CA TYR A 327 -9.71 -9.57 11.03
C TYR A 327 -8.23 -9.72 10.74
N SER A 328 -7.39 -9.55 11.77
CA SER A 328 -5.95 -9.72 11.66
C SER A 328 -5.40 -10.49 12.85
N GLY A 329 -4.50 -11.42 12.57
CA GLY A 329 -3.75 -12.16 13.57
C GLY A 329 -2.27 -12.13 13.24
N THR A 330 -1.42 -11.73 14.20
CA THR A 330 0.03 -11.68 14.03
C THR A 330 0.72 -12.33 15.23
N GLY A 331 1.76 -13.13 14.97
CA GLY A 331 2.50 -13.77 16.04
C GLY A 331 3.98 -13.97 15.73
N SER A 332 4.80 -14.04 16.76
CA SER A 332 6.20 -14.39 16.65
C SER A 332 6.61 -15.42 17.74
N LEU A 333 7.52 -16.32 17.37
CA LEU A 333 8.18 -17.26 18.27
C LEU A 333 9.69 -17.10 18.10
N THR A 334 10.40 -16.87 19.19
CA THR A 334 11.85 -16.72 19.20
C THR A 334 12.47 -17.83 20.06
N PHE A 335 13.45 -18.52 19.52
CA PHE A 335 14.22 -19.57 20.19
C PHE A 335 15.68 -19.13 20.28
N ASP A 336 16.17 -18.90 21.49
CA ASP A 336 17.54 -18.47 21.78
C ASP A 336 18.34 -19.66 22.31
N PHE A 337 18.93 -20.43 21.39
CA PHE A 337 19.75 -21.63 21.71
C PHE A 337 21.21 -21.41 21.28
N ASN A 338 21.75 -20.20 21.54
CA ASN A 338 23.14 -19.86 21.19
C ASN A 338 24.05 -21.14 21.08
N PRO A 339 24.73 -21.34 19.91
CA PRO A 339 24.97 -20.40 18.82
C PRO A 339 23.87 -20.38 17.74
N LEU A 340 22.78 -21.10 17.86
CA LEU A 340 21.67 -21.17 16.92
C LEU A 340 20.46 -20.41 17.47
N LEU A 341 19.97 -19.48 16.68
CA LEU A 341 18.78 -18.70 16.97
C LEU A 341 17.74 -18.97 15.88
N PHE A 342 16.50 -19.14 16.28
CA PHE A 342 15.39 -19.27 15.33
C PHE A 342 14.31 -18.25 15.68
N ARG A 343 13.74 -17.64 14.64
CA ARG A 343 12.60 -16.76 14.76
C ARG A 343 11.55 -17.15 13.71
N LEU A 344 10.37 -17.49 14.18
CA LEU A 344 9.21 -17.77 13.36
C LEU A 344 8.23 -16.60 13.52
N VAL A 345 7.77 -16.04 12.42
CA VAL A 345 6.77 -14.98 12.40
C VAL A 345 5.65 -15.35 11.43
N GLY A 346 4.42 -15.12 11.84
CA GLY A 346 3.25 -15.29 10.99
C GLY A 346 2.28 -14.15 11.15
N SER A 347 1.71 -13.70 10.03
CA SER A 347 0.59 -12.77 10.03
C SER A 347 -0.44 -13.24 9.00
N TYR A 348 -1.70 -13.11 9.37
CA TYR A 348 -2.85 -13.40 8.51
C TYR A 348 -3.88 -12.30 8.67
N SER A 349 -4.48 -11.85 7.57
CA SER A 349 -5.60 -10.92 7.58
C SER A 349 -6.70 -11.34 6.61
N SER A 350 -7.93 -11.00 6.97
CA SER A 350 -9.12 -11.19 6.14
C SER A 350 -9.93 -9.91 6.14
N ILE A 351 -10.21 -9.41 4.95
CA ILE A 351 -11.07 -8.25 4.72
C ILE A 351 -12.33 -8.72 4.01
N ASN A 352 -13.48 -8.35 4.57
CA ASN A 352 -14.78 -8.52 3.94
C ASN A 352 -15.37 -7.14 3.72
N THR A 353 -15.73 -6.83 2.49
CA THR A 353 -16.31 -5.57 2.10
C THR A 353 -17.25 -5.75 0.90
N TYR A 354 -17.80 -4.66 0.40
CA TYR A 354 -18.71 -4.69 -0.72
C TYR A 354 -18.19 -3.83 -1.85
N ASP A 355 -18.55 -4.19 -3.09
CA ASP A 355 -18.31 -3.40 -4.29
C ASP A 355 -19.35 -2.29 -4.42
N GLY A 356 -19.41 -1.43 -3.39
CA GLY A 356 -20.40 -0.36 -3.26
C GLY A 356 -20.37 0.66 -4.38
N ASN A 357 -19.18 0.85 -4.98
CA ASN A 357 -19.01 1.81 -6.06
C ASN A 357 -19.27 1.22 -7.45
N GLY A 358 -19.52 -0.08 -7.52
CA GLY A 358 -19.86 -0.81 -8.69
C GLY A 358 -18.89 -0.67 -9.85
N TYR A 359 -18.52 -1.78 -10.44
CA TYR A 359 -17.92 -1.79 -11.77
C TYR A 359 -18.96 -1.22 -12.75
N VAL A 360 -18.72 -0.05 -13.26
CA VAL A 360 -19.56 0.50 -14.30
C VAL A 360 -18.92 0.18 -15.63
N ASP A 361 -19.72 -0.44 -16.45
CA ASP A 361 -19.39 -0.76 -17.82
C ASP A 361 -19.22 0.53 -18.65
N ALA A 362 -17.98 0.98 -18.77
CA ALA A 362 -17.62 2.11 -19.64
C ALA A 362 -17.97 1.88 -21.12
N ALA A 363 -18.34 0.65 -21.50
CA ALA A 363 -18.61 0.29 -22.89
C ALA A 363 -19.95 0.79 -23.43
N ASN A 364 -20.88 1.22 -22.59
CA ASN A 364 -22.15 1.80 -23.01
C ASN A 364 -22.15 3.32 -23.08
N GLY A 365 -20.99 3.97 -23.00
CA GLY A 365 -20.87 5.44 -23.02
C GLY A 365 -21.47 6.13 -21.80
N GLN A 366 -21.91 5.39 -20.82
CA GLN A 366 -22.29 5.90 -19.53
C GLN A 366 -21.07 5.79 -18.64
N SER A 367 -20.45 6.91 -18.41
CA SER A 367 -19.43 7.06 -17.38
C SER A 367 -20.10 6.75 -16.05
N GLY A 368 -19.91 5.54 -15.62
CA GLY A 368 -20.66 4.96 -14.62
C GLY A 368 -20.17 5.21 -13.23
N PHE A 369 -20.45 6.31 -12.68
CA PHE A 369 -19.96 6.71 -11.39
C PHE A 369 -21.06 7.07 -10.39
N SER A 370 -22.26 6.68 -10.68
CA SER A 370 -23.41 6.98 -9.81
C SER A 370 -23.68 5.91 -8.75
N GLY A 371 -22.78 4.98 -8.60
CA GLY A 371 -22.72 4.05 -7.48
C GLY A 371 -24.07 3.48 -7.04
N GLN A 372 -24.31 3.53 -5.74
CA GLN A 372 -25.50 2.96 -5.11
C GLN A 372 -26.83 3.63 -5.54
N ILE A 373 -26.80 4.90 -5.95
CA ILE A 373 -28.06 5.61 -6.28
C ILE A 373 -28.71 5.03 -7.54
N LEU A 374 -27.95 4.66 -8.56
CA LEU A 374 -28.48 3.97 -9.73
C LEU A 374 -28.88 2.51 -9.47
N ARG A 375 -28.57 2.00 -8.29
CA ARG A 375 -28.97 0.66 -7.83
C ARG A 375 -30.14 0.68 -6.83
N ILE A 376 -30.79 1.83 -6.68
CA ILE A 376 -31.84 2.04 -5.65
C ILE A 376 -32.94 0.98 -5.69
N LEU A 377 -33.17 0.38 -6.87
CA LEU A 377 -34.16 -0.68 -7.06
C LEU A 377 -33.63 -2.08 -6.67
N ASP A 378 -32.33 -2.22 -6.40
CA ASP A 378 -31.69 -3.52 -6.17
C ASP A 378 -30.44 -3.43 -5.27
N LEU A 379 -30.55 -2.68 -4.16
CA LEU A 379 -29.45 -2.45 -3.23
C LEU A 379 -28.91 -3.74 -2.57
N ASP A 380 -29.75 -4.77 -2.45
CA ASP A 380 -29.37 -6.04 -1.84
C ASP A 380 -28.38 -6.85 -2.69
N ARG A 381 -28.31 -6.57 -4.00
CA ARG A 381 -27.43 -7.26 -4.97
C ARG A 381 -26.04 -6.62 -5.11
N VAL A 382 -25.68 -5.71 -4.22
CA VAL A 382 -24.32 -5.15 -4.22
C VAL A 382 -23.30 -6.27 -4.03
N GLY A 383 -22.34 -6.35 -4.94
CA GLY A 383 -21.31 -7.38 -4.97
C GLY A 383 -20.48 -7.42 -3.70
N LYS A 384 -20.06 -8.60 -3.33
CA LYS A 384 -19.18 -8.85 -2.19
C LYS A 384 -17.74 -8.94 -2.64
N ILE A 385 -16.83 -8.48 -1.80
CA ILE A 385 -15.39 -8.59 -1.98
C ILE A 385 -14.81 -9.24 -0.73
N ASP A 386 -14.19 -10.39 -0.91
CA ASP A 386 -13.45 -11.10 0.11
C ASP A 386 -11.97 -11.09 -0.27
N GLN A 387 -11.12 -10.57 0.61
CA GLN A 387 -9.68 -10.54 0.44
C GLN A 387 -9.01 -11.22 1.61
N THR A 388 -8.05 -12.09 1.34
CA THR A 388 -7.20 -12.64 2.40
C THR A 388 -5.74 -12.46 2.04
N SER A 389 -4.92 -12.17 3.03
CA SER A 389 -3.48 -12.09 2.85
C SER A 389 -2.74 -12.64 4.05
N GLY A 390 -1.53 -13.10 3.83
CA GLY A 390 -0.70 -13.58 4.91
C GLY A 390 0.76 -13.67 4.57
N VAL A 391 1.59 -13.70 5.60
CA VAL A 391 3.02 -13.98 5.52
C VAL A 391 3.42 -14.93 6.63
N PHE A 392 4.25 -15.90 6.29
CA PHE A 392 4.93 -16.78 7.22
C PHE A 392 6.42 -16.71 6.94
N ASN A 393 7.21 -16.49 7.97
CA ASN A 393 8.64 -16.30 7.87
C ASN A 393 9.35 -17.15 8.92
N LEU A 394 10.39 -17.85 8.51
CA LEU A 394 11.32 -18.58 9.38
C LEU A 394 12.73 -18.06 9.15
N LYS A 395 13.29 -17.41 10.14
CA LYS A 395 14.68 -16.97 10.18
C LYS A 395 15.49 -17.87 11.08
N MET A 396 16.64 -18.32 10.60
CA MET A 396 17.66 -19.00 11.39
C MET A 396 18.94 -18.16 11.36
N THR A 397 19.53 -17.91 12.51
CA THR A 397 20.84 -17.28 12.63
C THR A 397 21.80 -18.22 13.31
N HIS A 398 22.97 -18.44 12.72
CA HIS A 398 24.06 -19.23 13.32
C HIS A 398 25.27 -18.36 13.58
N ILE A 399 25.60 -18.18 14.84
CA ILE A 399 26.74 -17.39 15.30
C ILE A 399 27.99 -18.30 15.27
N LEU A 400 28.89 -18.04 14.34
CA LEU A 400 30.16 -18.81 14.19
C LEU A 400 31.24 -18.28 15.12
N SER A 401 31.25 -16.95 15.33
CA SER A 401 32.14 -16.26 16.26
C SER A 401 31.49 -14.93 16.68
N PRO A 402 32.03 -14.19 17.66
CA PRO A 402 31.51 -12.87 18.02
C PRO A 402 31.46 -11.86 16.87
N THR A 403 32.25 -12.10 15.80
CA THR A 403 32.36 -11.18 14.65
C THR A 403 31.86 -11.79 13.34
N THR A 404 31.41 -13.06 13.36
CA THR A 404 31.01 -13.76 12.13
C THR A 404 29.77 -14.59 12.39
N TYR A 405 28.76 -14.39 11.55
CA TYR A 405 27.51 -15.16 11.58
C TYR A 405 26.90 -15.27 10.19
N TYR A 406 26.00 -16.19 10.01
CA TYR A 406 25.14 -16.22 8.85
C TYR A 406 23.67 -16.39 9.28
N GLU A 407 22.80 -15.86 8.44
CA GLU A 407 21.36 -15.93 8.61
C GLU A 407 20.76 -16.66 7.42
N LEU A 408 19.72 -17.43 7.64
CA LEU A 408 18.90 -18.10 6.63
C LEU A 408 17.44 -17.69 6.85
N ASN A 409 16.78 -17.26 5.79
CA ASN A 409 15.40 -16.81 5.84
C ASN A 409 14.57 -17.49 4.76
N GLY A 410 13.48 -18.15 5.14
CA GLY A 410 12.47 -18.72 4.27
C GLY A 410 11.14 -18.05 4.54
N GLY A 411 10.54 -17.44 3.54
CA GLY A 411 9.27 -16.75 3.63
C GLY A 411 8.24 -17.31 2.64
N TYR A 412 7.00 -17.34 3.05
CA TYR A 412 5.84 -17.58 2.19
C TYR A 412 4.84 -16.46 2.40
N ALA A 413 4.48 -15.76 1.33
CA ALA A 413 3.45 -14.74 1.35
C ALA A 413 2.37 -15.09 0.32
N PHE A 414 1.13 -14.73 0.61
CA PHE A 414 0.03 -14.92 -0.32
C PHE A 414 -1.01 -13.81 -0.17
N ASP A 415 -1.74 -13.59 -1.23
CA ASP A 415 -2.96 -12.79 -1.26
C ASP A 415 -4.01 -13.43 -2.19
N THR A 416 -5.27 -13.19 -1.84
CA THR A 416 -6.42 -13.59 -2.65
C THR A 416 -7.41 -12.43 -2.73
N ASP A 417 -8.03 -12.29 -3.88
CA ASP A 417 -9.15 -11.37 -4.10
C ASP A 417 -10.27 -12.15 -4.77
N HIS A 418 -11.49 -12.08 -4.22
CA HIS A 418 -12.67 -12.71 -4.78
C HIS A 418 -13.83 -11.71 -4.78
N ARG A 419 -14.38 -11.43 -5.97
CA ARG A 419 -15.52 -10.55 -6.18
C ARG A 419 -16.65 -11.31 -6.83
N TYR A 420 -17.82 -11.25 -6.24
CA TYR A 420 -18.95 -12.10 -6.63
C TYR A 420 -20.30 -11.52 -6.18
N ASP A 421 -21.38 -12.05 -6.77
CA ASP A 421 -22.73 -11.81 -6.29
C ASP A 421 -22.97 -12.58 -4.97
N PRO A 422 -23.45 -11.93 -3.88
CA PRO A 422 -23.53 -12.55 -2.55
C PRO A 422 -24.54 -13.70 -2.44
N TYR A 423 -25.38 -13.93 -3.43
CA TYR A 423 -26.43 -14.94 -3.41
C TYR A 423 -26.18 -16.11 -4.38
N LEU A 424 -25.56 -15.83 -5.52
CA LEU A 424 -25.21 -16.84 -6.50
C LEU A 424 -23.77 -17.31 -6.38
N GLU A 425 -22.93 -16.55 -5.66
CA GLU A 425 -21.54 -16.88 -5.34
C GLU A 425 -20.76 -17.39 -6.57
N ASP A 426 -20.18 -18.59 -6.50
CA ASP A 426 -19.39 -19.19 -7.58
C ASP A 426 -20.24 -19.67 -8.77
N ASN A 427 -21.56 -19.64 -8.69
CA ASN A 427 -22.43 -19.93 -9.80
C ASN A 427 -22.56 -18.72 -10.75
N PHE A 428 -21.43 -18.27 -11.31
CA PHE A 428 -21.40 -17.09 -12.18
C PHE A 428 -22.22 -17.26 -13.47
N ILE A 429 -22.36 -18.47 -14.00
CA ILE A 429 -23.26 -18.72 -15.15
C ILE A 429 -24.71 -18.40 -14.78
N GLY A 430 -25.11 -18.67 -13.55
CA GLY A 430 -26.43 -18.35 -13.02
C GLY A 430 -26.73 -16.85 -12.96
N TYR A 431 -25.73 -15.98 -13.01
CA TYR A 431 -25.93 -14.53 -13.01
C TYR A 431 -26.80 -14.08 -14.19
N GLY A 432 -26.63 -14.74 -15.34
CA GLY A 432 -27.39 -14.49 -16.55
C GLY A 432 -28.64 -15.36 -16.72
N ASP A 433 -29.13 -16.07 -15.69
CA ASP A 433 -30.26 -16.99 -15.72
C ASP A 433 -31.36 -16.53 -14.76
N SER A 434 -32.54 -16.19 -15.32
CA SER A 434 -33.69 -15.75 -14.52
C SER A 434 -34.21 -16.82 -13.54
N VAL A 435 -34.06 -18.09 -13.84
CA VAL A 435 -34.48 -19.19 -12.96
C VAL A 435 -33.49 -19.31 -11.78
N ALA A 436 -32.18 -19.23 -12.04
CA ALA A 436 -31.20 -19.26 -10.99
C ALA A 436 -31.39 -18.06 -10.05
N ASN A 437 -31.64 -16.87 -10.59
CA ASN A 437 -31.94 -15.67 -9.81
C ASN A 437 -33.22 -15.81 -8.97
N ALA A 438 -34.28 -16.31 -9.56
CA ALA A 438 -35.54 -16.55 -8.84
C ALA A 438 -35.39 -17.54 -7.67
N ASN A 439 -34.59 -18.60 -7.85
CA ASN A 439 -34.30 -19.58 -6.81
C ASN A 439 -33.60 -19.01 -5.56
N VAL A 440 -32.88 -17.92 -5.71
CA VAL A 440 -32.23 -17.20 -4.60
C VAL A 440 -33.02 -15.95 -4.17
N GLY A 441 -34.29 -15.83 -4.63
CA GLY A 441 -35.23 -14.80 -4.19
C GLY A 441 -35.30 -13.55 -5.05
N PHE A 442 -34.56 -13.48 -6.17
CA PHE A 442 -34.56 -12.31 -7.05
C PHE A 442 -35.24 -12.60 -8.38
N THR A 443 -36.47 -12.12 -8.51
CA THR A 443 -37.24 -12.25 -9.76
C THR A 443 -36.98 -11.06 -10.66
N TRP A 444 -36.56 -11.32 -11.89
CA TRP A 444 -36.42 -10.29 -12.90
C TRP A 444 -37.77 -9.65 -13.26
N VAL A 445 -37.86 -8.34 -13.03
CA VAL A 445 -39.06 -7.57 -13.38
C VAL A 445 -38.89 -6.99 -14.78
N ARG A 446 -39.84 -7.30 -15.66
CA ARG A 446 -39.85 -6.82 -17.04
C ARG A 446 -41.03 -5.88 -17.27
N ARG A 447 -40.76 -4.85 -18.04
CA ARG A 447 -41.78 -3.90 -18.46
C ARG A 447 -42.49 -4.39 -19.73
N GLU A 448 -43.68 -3.86 -20.00
CA GLU A 448 -44.41 -4.15 -21.22
C GLU A 448 -43.57 -3.79 -22.45
N GLY A 449 -43.49 -4.71 -23.42
CA GLY A 449 -42.70 -4.55 -24.65
C GLY A 449 -41.22 -4.98 -24.55
N GLU A 450 -40.73 -5.31 -23.35
CA GLU A 450 -39.38 -5.84 -23.24
C GLU A 450 -39.25 -7.26 -23.80
N PRO A 451 -38.10 -7.57 -24.41
CA PRO A 451 -37.84 -8.93 -24.86
C PRO A 451 -37.89 -9.92 -23.69
N THR A 452 -38.67 -10.96 -23.82
CA THR A 452 -38.76 -12.02 -22.82
C THR A 452 -37.74 -13.14 -23.10
N GLY A 453 -37.35 -13.87 -22.07
CA GLY A 453 -36.46 -15.02 -22.20
C GLY A 453 -35.71 -15.31 -20.90
N ARG A 454 -35.44 -16.59 -20.66
CA ARG A 454 -34.74 -17.05 -19.45
C ARG A 454 -33.35 -16.43 -19.32
N TYR A 455 -32.64 -16.27 -20.43
CA TYR A 455 -31.25 -15.78 -20.49
C TYR A 455 -31.15 -14.34 -21.06
N ARG A 456 -32.13 -13.52 -20.78
CA ARG A 456 -32.13 -12.10 -21.13
C ARG A 456 -32.38 -11.28 -19.89
N THR A 457 -31.40 -10.52 -19.47
CA THR A 457 -31.56 -9.56 -18.36
C THR A 457 -32.60 -8.51 -18.72
N PRO A 458 -33.37 -8.01 -17.74
CA PRO A 458 -34.24 -6.86 -17.94
C PRO A 458 -33.42 -5.64 -18.39
N SER A 459 -34.03 -4.79 -19.19
CA SER A 459 -33.39 -3.54 -19.56
C SER A 459 -33.34 -2.59 -18.37
N PRO A 460 -32.28 -1.80 -18.21
CA PRO A 460 -32.22 -0.79 -17.16
C PRO A 460 -33.42 0.18 -17.24
N TYR A 461 -33.82 0.67 -16.09
CA TYR A 461 -34.87 1.66 -15.99
C TYR A 461 -34.28 3.04 -16.35
N GLN A 462 -34.68 3.56 -17.50
CA GLN A 462 -34.23 4.86 -17.97
C GLN A 462 -35.14 5.97 -17.45
N VAL A 463 -34.58 6.95 -16.74
CA VAL A 463 -35.26 8.17 -16.37
C VAL A 463 -34.36 9.33 -16.79
N TYR A 464 -34.85 10.14 -17.71
CA TYR A 464 -34.06 11.18 -18.40
C TYR A 464 -32.83 10.52 -19.08
N THR A 465 -31.65 10.82 -18.55
CA THR A 465 -30.37 10.27 -19.04
C THR A 465 -29.78 9.22 -18.10
N PHE A 466 -30.45 8.93 -16.99
CA PHE A 466 -29.94 8.01 -15.97
C PHE A 466 -30.50 6.60 -16.16
N SER A 467 -29.62 5.60 -16.02
CA SER A 467 -29.93 4.18 -16.14
C SER A 467 -29.91 3.52 -14.77
N PHE A 468 -31.09 3.29 -14.19
CA PHE A 468 -31.21 2.54 -12.93
C PHE A 468 -31.18 1.04 -13.21
N THR A 469 -30.45 0.30 -12.40
CA THR A 469 -30.40 -1.16 -12.46
C THR A 469 -31.79 -1.75 -12.28
N ALA A 470 -32.19 -2.67 -13.16
CA ALA A 470 -33.48 -3.32 -13.06
C ALA A 470 -33.52 -4.26 -11.85
N PRO A 471 -34.67 -4.38 -11.16
CA PRO A 471 -34.80 -5.27 -10.02
C PRO A 471 -34.43 -6.73 -10.34
N GLY A 472 -33.60 -7.31 -9.48
CA GLY A 472 -33.13 -8.67 -9.60
C GLY A 472 -31.96 -8.91 -10.58
N ASP A 473 -31.45 -7.85 -11.22
CA ASP A 473 -30.30 -7.98 -12.14
C ASP A 473 -28.98 -8.11 -11.36
N VAL A 474 -28.06 -8.91 -11.86
CA VAL A 474 -26.71 -9.06 -11.28
C VAL A 474 -25.76 -8.14 -11.98
N ILE A 475 -25.17 -7.22 -11.21
CA ILE A 475 -24.27 -6.19 -11.73
C ILE A 475 -22.81 -6.42 -11.33
N SER A 476 -22.55 -7.38 -10.44
CA SER A 476 -21.20 -7.70 -10.01
C SER A 476 -20.46 -8.51 -11.07
N PRO A 477 -19.19 -8.22 -11.34
CA PRO A 477 -18.34 -9.15 -12.07
C PRO A 477 -18.07 -10.39 -11.22
N TYR A 478 -17.64 -11.46 -11.86
CA TYR A 478 -17.06 -12.60 -11.17
C TYR A 478 -15.57 -12.62 -11.40
N LEU A 479 -14.80 -12.38 -10.33
CA LEU A 479 -13.34 -12.26 -10.39
C LEU A 479 -12.71 -13.09 -9.27
N LYS A 480 -11.71 -13.89 -9.61
CA LYS A 480 -10.83 -14.60 -8.67
C LYS A 480 -9.39 -14.25 -8.97
N GLY A 481 -8.66 -13.78 -7.98
CA GLY A 481 -7.23 -13.55 -8.05
C GLY A 481 -6.50 -14.29 -6.94
N LYS A 482 -5.33 -14.82 -7.22
CA LYS A 482 -4.43 -15.38 -6.19
C LYS A 482 -2.99 -15.15 -6.59
N SER A 483 -2.20 -14.63 -5.65
CA SER A 483 -0.76 -14.52 -5.78
C SER A 483 -0.10 -15.23 -4.59
N GLU A 484 0.88 -16.05 -4.87
CA GLU A 484 1.68 -16.78 -3.88
C GLU A 484 3.16 -16.49 -4.15
N ASN A 485 3.93 -16.22 -3.10
CA ASN A 485 5.35 -15.93 -3.18
C ASN A 485 6.12 -16.82 -2.21
N LEU A 486 7.04 -17.61 -2.71
CA LEU A 486 8.08 -18.27 -1.93
C LEU A 486 9.36 -17.46 -2.03
N ASN A 487 9.81 -16.97 -0.91
CA ASN A 487 11.02 -16.18 -0.78
C ASN A 487 12.07 -16.98 0.01
N PHE A 488 13.24 -17.12 -0.56
CA PHE A 488 14.42 -17.63 0.13
C PHE A 488 15.49 -16.57 0.08
N SER A 489 15.96 -16.17 1.23
CA SER A 489 17.00 -15.17 1.28
C SER A 489 18.05 -15.49 2.35
N GLY A 490 19.30 -14.94 2.30
CA GLY A 490 20.36 -15.17 3.24
C GLY A 490 21.59 -14.29 3.15
N ALA A 491 22.32 -14.09 4.30
CA ALA A 491 23.53 -13.32 4.40
C ALA A 491 24.60 -14.02 5.25
N PHE A 492 25.83 -13.85 4.79
CA PHE A 492 27.03 -14.08 5.56
C PHE A 492 27.60 -12.71 5.94
N SER A 493 27.77 -12.46 7.22
CA SER A 493 28.32 -11.22 7.76
C SER A 493 29.57 -11.54 8.55
N SER A 494 30.65 -10.80 8.28
CA SER A 494 31.93 -10.98 8.99
C SER A 494 32.68 -9.68 9.13
N GLU A 495 33.12 -9.35 10.35
CA GLU A 495 34.06 -8.28 10.59
C GLU A 495 35.46 -8.80 10.27
N LEU A 496 35.95 -8.55 9.05
CA LEU A 496 37.27 -8.98 8.59
C LEU A 496 38.41 -8.29 9.33
N SER A 497 38.15 -7.07 9.83
CA SER A 497 39.07 -6.27 10.61
C SER A 497 38.28 -5.22 11.40
N LYS A 498 38.96 -4.43 12.22
CA LYS A 498 38.35 -3.29 12.92
C LYS A 498 37.69 -2.25 11.99
N HIS A 499 38.10 -2.26 10.70
CA HIS A 499 37.67 -1.27 9.73
C HIS A 499 36.77 -1.83 8.63
N HIS A 500 36.67 -3.15 8.45
CA HIS A 500 35.95 -3.79 7.36
C HIS A 500 34.90 -4.77 7.87
N SER A 501 33.65 -4.52 7.57
CA SER A 501 32.51 -5.39 7.82
C SER A 501 31.91 -5.82 6.48
N LEU A 502 32.32 -7.01 6.03
CA LEU A 502 31.87 -7.60 4.80
C LEU A 502 30.51 -8.29 4.97
N LYS A 503 29.58 -8.02 4.08
CA LYS A 503 28.32 -8.74 3.94
C LYS A 503 28.17 -9.26 2.52
N LEU A 504 27.93 -10.55 2.37
CA LEU A 504 27.64 -11.24 1.11
C LEU A 504 26.21 -11.76 1.20
N GLY A 505 25.47 -11.70 0.10
CA GLY A 505 24.11 -12.17 0.19
C GLY A 505 23.39 -12.43 -1.11
N GLY A 506 22.19 -13.01 -1.01
CA GLY A 506 21.32 -13.23 -2.15
C GLY A 506 19.86 -13.48 -1.76
N GLU A 507 19.00 -13.45 -2.74
CA GLU A 507 17.59 -13.77 -2.61
C GLU A 507 17.08 -14.48 -3.86
N LEU A 508 16.07 -15.30 -3.66
CA LEU A 508 15.32 -15.97 -4.70
C LEU A 508 13.84 -15.85 -4.35
N GLN A 509 13.06 -15.31 -5.27
CA GLN A 509 11.63 -15.17 -5.15
C GLN A 509 10.95 -15.88 -6.31
N THR A 510 10.11 -16.86 -6.02
CA THR A 510 9.27 -17.54 -6.99
C THR A 510 7.81 -17.23 -6.70
N TYR A 511 7.10 -16.88 -7.72
CA TYR A 511 5.68 -16.53 -7.60
C TYR A 511 4.82 -17.55 -8.31
N THR A 512 3.58 -17.68 -7.87
CA THR A 512 2.52 -18.36 -8.62
C THR A 512 1.32 -17.44 -8.66
N ILE A 513 1.01 -16.92 -9.84
CA ILE A 513 -0.04 -15.92 -10.05
C ILE A 513 -1.16 -16.52 -10.86
N ARG A 514 -2.39 -16.40 -10.34
CA ARG A 514 -3.62 -16.90 -10.94
C ARG A 514 -4.63 -15.79 -11.06
N ASN A 515 -5.36 -15.81 -12.14
CA ASN A 515 -6.49 -14.91 -12.36
C ASN A 515 -7.59 -15.61 -13.16
N PHE A 516 -8.82 -15.37 -12.75
CA PHE A 516 -10.03 -15.74 -13.51
C PHE A 516 -10.98 -14.55 -13.45
N GLY A 517 -11.48 -14.13 -14.61
CA GLY A 517 -12.37 -13.00 -14.66
C GLY A 517 -13.37 -13.06 -15.80
N ILE A 518 -14.63 -12.77 -15.45
CA ILE A 518 -15.71 -12.55 -16.40
C ILE A 518 -16.45 -11.30 -15.96
N THR A 519 -16.65 -10.37 -16.90
CA THR A 519 -17.45 -9.18 -16.63
C THR A 519 -18.94 -9.54 -16.62
N ASN A 520 -19.75 -8.84 -15.80
CA ASN A 520 -21.20 -9.04 -15.74
C ASN A 520 -21.87 -8.96 -17.13
N ARG A 521 -21.37 -8.06 -17.98
CA ARG A 521 -21.82 -7.88 -19.36
C ARG A 521 -21.75 -9.16 -20.21
N ASN A 522 -20.76 -10.01 -19.97
CA ASN A 522 -20.52 -11.20 -20.77
C ASN A 522 -21.23 -12.46 -20.19
N VAL A 523 -21.62 -12.42 -18.93
CA VAL A 523 -22.24 -13.56 -18.24
C VAL A 523 -23.58 -13.93 -18.89
N THR A 524 -24.46 -12.97 -19.17
CA THR A 524 -25.76 -13.22 -19.80
C THR A 524 -25.64 -13.81 -21.20
N PRO A 525 -24.80 -13.26 -22.11
CA PRO A 525 -24.51 -13.90 -23.38
C PRO A 525 -23.97 -15.33 -23.27
N ILE A 526 -23.10 -15.58 -22.29
CA ILE A 526 -22.59 -16.93 -22.01
C ILE A 526 -23.74 -17.87 -21.66
N ALA A 527 -24.54 -17.52 -20.66
CA ALA A 527 -25.65 -18.32 -20.22
C ALA A 527 -26.67 -18.60 -21.38
N GLY A 528 -26.95 -17.58 -22.18
CA GLY A 528 -27.83 -17.69 -23.34
C GLY A 528 -27.31 -18.66 -24.40
N ARG A 529 -26.02 -18.52 -24.79
CA ARG A 529 -25.41 -19.39 -25.81
C ARG A 529 -25.28 -20.85 -25.35
N LEU A 530 -24.92 -21.04 -24.06
CA LEU A 530 -24.81 -22.39 -23.48
C LEU A 530 -26.14 -23.16 -23.48
N ASN A 531 -27.25 -22.46 -23.45
CA ASN A 531 -28.59 -23.05 -23.37
C ASN A 531 -29.42 -22.89 -24.66
N ASP A 532 -28.84 -22.39 -25.75
CA ASP A 532 -29.49 -22.34 -27.07
C ASP A 532 -29.34 -23.70 -27.77
N PRO A 533 -30.44 -24.41 -28.02
CA PRO A 533 -30.41 -25.73 -28.67
C PRO A 533 -29.91 -25.70 -30.13
N ASN A 534 -29.86 -24.52 -30.74
CA ASN A 534 -29.33 -24.31 -32.08
C ASN A 534 -27.85 -23.91 -32.09
N ASN A 535 -27.28 -23.64 -30.95
CA ASN A 535 -25.88 -23.28 -30.85
C ASN A 535 -24.97 -24.49 -31.03
N THR A 536 -24.04 -24.40 -31.95
CA THR A 536 -23.09 -25.50 -32.25
C THR A 536 -21.73 -25.28 -31.60
N GLN A 537 -21.53 -24.12 -30.94
CA GLN A 537 -20.26 -23.80 -30.28
C GLN A 537 -20.09 -24.65 -29.03
N SER A 538 -18.89 -25.15 -28.82
CA SER A 538 -18.46 -25.77 -27.55
C SER A 538 -18.46 -24.79 -26.40
N TYR A 539 -18.43 -25.30 -25.16
CA TYR A 539 -18.28 -24.50 -23.95
C TYR A 539 -17.05 -23.59 -24.05
N ARG A 540 -15.91 -24.13 -24.48
CA ARG A 540 -14.67 -23.37 -24.69
C ARG A 540 -14.89 -22.22 -25.67
N GLU A 541 -15.44 -22.47 -26.85
CA GLU A 541 -15.63 -21.43 -27.87
C GLU A 541 -16.58 -20.33 -27.40
N ILE A 542 -17.59 -20.66 -26.61
CA ILE A 542 -18.47 -19.64 -25.99
C ILE A 542 -17.70 -18.78 -25.02
N MET A 543 -16.98 -19.39 -24.08
CA MET A 543 -16.24 -18.63 -23.04
C MET A 543 -15.15 -17.77 -23.64
N THR A 544 -14.36 -18.30 -24.57
CA THR A 544 -13.25 -17.58 -25.20
C THR A 544 -13.73 -16.46 -26.11
N SER A 545 -14.81 -16.68 -26.90
CA SER A 545 -15.39 -15.63 -27.77
C SER A 545 -16.00 -14.46 -26.99
N LEU A 546 -16.19 -14.58 -25.70
CA LEU A 546 -16.69 -13.54 -24.81
C LEU A 546 -15.60 -13.01 -23.87
N GLY A 547 -14.34 -13.34 -24.15
CA GLY A 547 -13.18 -12.70 -23.54
C GLY A 547 -12.95 -13.07 -22.07
N VAL A 548 -13.16 -14.35 -21.71
CA VAL A 548 -12.73 -14.82 -20.39
C VAL A 548 -11.25 -14.55 -20.20
N ASN A 549 -10.89 -14.01 -19.04
CA ASN A 549 -9.49 -13.79 -18.68
C ASN A 549 -9.07 -14.83 -17.65
N ASN A 550 -8.38 -15.89 -18.10
CA ASN A 550 -7.95 -16.96 -17.22
C ASN A 550 -6.48 -17.32 -17.40
N TYR A 551 -5.81 -17.53 -16.29
CA TYR A 551 -4.53 -18.24 -16.16
C TYR A 551 -4.42 -18.78 -14.72
N GLY A 552 -3.96 -20.03 -14.57
CA GLY A 552 -3.97 -20.77 -13.32
C GLY A 552 -5.36 -21.23 -12.87
N TYR A 553 -6.37 -21.01 -13.73
CA TYR A 553 -7.75 -21.53 -13.59
C TYR A 553 -8.22 -22.05 -14.94
N ASP A 554 -9.06 -23.06 -14.90
CA ASP A 554 -9.80 -23.51 -16.07
C ASP A 554 -10.99 -22.58 -16.40
N LEU A 555 -11.78 -22.92 -17.42
CA LEU A 555 -12.93 -22.11 -17.84
C LEU A 555 -14.11 -22.15 -16.84
N ASN A 556 -14.12 -23.04 -15.86
CA ASN A 556 -15.10 -23.09 -14.79
C ASN A 556 -14.68 -22.26 -13.56
N GLY A 557 -13.47 -21.72 -13.58
CA GLY A 557 -12.88 -21.03 -12.42
C GLY A 557 -12.28 -21.99 -11.38
N ASP A 558 -12.06 -23.26 -11.75
CA ASP A 558 -11.37 -24.23 -10.90
C ASP A 558 -9.86 -24.12 -11.08
N VAL A 559 -9.10 -24.37 -10.00
CA VAL A 559 -7.63 -24.24 -10.01
C VAL A 559 -7.02 -25.24 -11.00
N TYR A 560 -6.17 -24.72 -11.88
CA TYR A 560 -5.41 -25.51 -12.85
C TYR A 560 -3.91 -25.23 -12.70
N ASN A 561 -3.10 -26.31 -12.68
CA ASN A 561 -1.66 -26.25 -12.48
C ASN A 561 -0.86 -26.91 -13.62
N GLY A 562 -1.50 -27.24 -14.73
CA GLY A 562 -0.82 -27.83 -15.89
C GLY A 562 -0.28 -26.76 -16.85
N ASP A 563 0.30 -27.24 -17.95
CA ASP A 563 0.79 -26.39 -19.04
C ASP A 563 -0.37 -25.75 -19.83
N ASP A 564 -0.09 -24.66 -20.52
CA ASP A 564 -1.06 -23.98 -21.39
C ASP A 564 -1.59 -24.92 -22.49
N ASN A 565 -2.91 -25.08 -22.53
CA ASN A 565 -3.60 -25.84 -23.57
C ASN A 565 -4.77 -25.02 -24.16
N TYR A 566 -4.49 -24.32 -25.21
CA TYR A 566 -5.46 -23.43 -25.88
C TYR A 566 -6.60 -24.20 -26.55
N ASP A 567 -6.44 -25.50 -26.89
CA ASP A 567 -7.52 -26.30 -27.46
C ASP A 567 -8.59 -26.64 -26.43
N THR A 568 -8.24 -26.71 -25.17
CA THR A 568 -9.19 -27.05 -24.08
C THR A 568 -9.58 -25.83 -23.24
N GLY A 569 -8.87 -24.73 -23.35
CA GLY A 569 -9.05 -23.54 -22.52
C GLY A 569 -8.42 -23.65 -21.14
N GLN A 570 -7.59 -24.66 -20.91
CA GLN A 570 -6.82 -24.84 -19.68
C GLN A 570 -5.50 -24.09 -19.79
N ILE A 571 -5.37 -23.01 -19.03
CA ILE A 571 -4.19 -22.14 -19.02
C ILE A 571 -3.52 -22.23 -17.66
N GLY A 572 -2.24 -22.53 -17.65
CA GLY A 572 -1.41 -22.64 -16.45
C GLY A 572 -1.26 -21.32 -15.70
N PRO A 573 -0.79 -21.36 -14.45
CA PRO A 573 -0.47 -20.15 -13.70
C PRO A 573 0.75 -19.45 -14.33
N LYS A 574 0.93 -18.17 -14.01
CA LYS A 574 2.17 -17.45 -14.31
C LYS A 574 3.16 -17.65 -13.15
N GLU A 575 4.39 -18.04 -13.48
CA GLU A 575 5.41 -18.41 -12.52
C GLU A 575 6.69 -17.55 -12.64
N PRO A 576 6.60 -16.22 -12.45
CA PRO A 576 7.77 -15.36 -12.53
C PRO A 576 8.80 -15.69 -11.45
N LEU A 577 10.09 -15.53 -11.85
CA LEU A 577 11.24 -15.80 -10.98
C LEU A 577 12.13 -14.56 -10.92
N PHE A 578 12.37 -14.06 -9.70
CA PHE A 578 13.26 -12.95 -9.42
C PHE A 578 14.40 -13.43 -8.52
N ALA A 579 15.63 -13.10 -8.88
CA ALA A 579 16.79 -13.48 -8.10
C ALA A 579 17.78 -12.30 -8.01
N GLY A 580 18.46 -12.19 -6.87
CA GLY A 580 19.47 -11.18 -6.67
C GLY A 580 20.64 -11.72 -5.86
N VAL A 581 21.86 -11.29 -6.19
CA VAL A 581 23.05 -11.55 -5.37
C VAL A 581 23.81 -10.24 -5.15
N TYR A 582 24.40 -10.09 -3.98
CA TYR A 582 25.09 -8.86 -3.63
C TYR A 582 26.34 -9.10 -2.80
N VAL A 583 27.24 -8.10 -2.88
CA VAL A 583 28.39 -7.96 -1.99
C VAL A 583 28.42 -6.53 -1.48
N GLN A 584 28.70 -6.36 -0.20
CA GLN A 584 28.76 -5.07 0.44
C GLN A 584 29.87 -5.05 1.50
N ASP A 585 30.66 -3.98 1.53
CA ASP A 585 31.65 -3.72 2.57
C ASP A 585 31.33 -2.39 3.26
N LYS A 586 31.14 -2.44 4.56
CA LYS A 586 31.05 -1.26 5.41
C LYS A 586 32.42 -1.01 6.03
N MET A 587 33.05 0.07 5.59
CA MET A 587 34.37 0.50 6.04
C MET A 587 34.22 1.59 7.08
N GLU A 588 34.67 1.34 8.31
CA GLU A 588 34.61 2.29 9.44
C GLU A 588 36.01 2.78 9.84
N TYR A 589 36.31 4.02 9.51
CA TYR A 589 37.49 4.76 9.98
C TYR A 589 37.04 5.80 11.00
N GLU A 590 37.98 6.38 11.78
CA GLU A 590 37.65 7.30 12.88
C GLU A 590 36.66 8.41 12.49
N ASN A 591 36.88 9.02 11.31
CA ASN A 591 36.08 10.15 10.83
C ASN A 591 35.42 9.90 9.49
N LEU A 592 35.36 8.66 9.01
CA LEU A 592 34.79 8.35 7.70
C LEU A 592 34.21 6.94 7.69
N ILE A 593 32.93 6.84 7.35
CA ILE A 593 32.27 5.57 7.12
C ILE A 593 31.87 5.50 5.65
N ILE A 594 32.26 4.42 4.99
CA ILE A 594 31.94 4.16 3.61
C ILE A 594 31.14 2.85 3.55
N ASN A 595 30.02 2.88 2.87
CA ASN A 595 29.24 1.69 2.55
C ASN A 595 29.24 1.49 1.05
N ALA A 596 30.00 0.50 0.56
CA ALA A 596 30.14 0.21 -0.86
C ALA A 596 29.52 -1.15 -1.17
N GLY A 597 28.60 -1.20 -2.11
CA GLY A 597 27.90 -2.41 -2.49
C GLY A 597 27.69 -2.56 -3.99
N LEU A 598 27.62 -3.80 -4.43
CA LEU A 598 27.29 -4.19 -5.79
C LEU A 598 26.22 -5.27 -5.73
N ARG A 599 25.15 -5.10 -6.52
CA ARG A 599 24.06 -6.07 -6.64
C ARG A 599 23.89 -6.47 -8.10
N TYR A 600 23.70 -7.76 -8.34
CA TYR A 600 23.26 -8.32 -9.61
C TYR A 600 21.82 -8.82 -9.45
N ASP A 601 20.92 -8.39 -10.32
CA ASP A 601 19.53 -8.80 -10.38
C ASP A 601 19.25 -9.58 -11.66
N TYR A 602 18.48 -10.67 -11.53
CA TYR A 602 17.94 -11.48 -12.62
C TYR A 602 16.41 -11.52 -12.49
N ILE A 603 15.72 -11.22 -13.57
CA ILE A 603 14.25 -11.13 -13.61
C ILE A 603 13.75 -11.94 -14.82
N ASN A 604 12.92 -12.94 -14.56
CA ASN A 604 12.15 -13.66 -15.54
C ASN A 604 10.66 -13.49 -15.21
N THR A 605 9.91 -12.92 -16.13
CA THR A 605 8.48 -12.62 -15.91
C THR A 605 7.57 -13.76 -16.29
N ASP A 606 8.09 -14.87 -16.85
CA ASP A 606 7.29 -16.02 -17.30
C ASP A 606 6.09 -15.60 -18.15
N ASN A 607 6.36 -14.83 -19.20
CA ASN A 607 5.32 -14.33 -20.10
C ASN A 607 5.56 -14.76 -21.53
N ILE A 608 4.54 -14.58 -22.35
CA ILE A 608 4.55 -14.88 -23.79
C ILE A 608 4.25 -13.61 -24.57
N ASP A 609 4.77 -13.51 -25.77
CA ASP A 609 4.58 -12.40 -26.71
C ASP A 609 4.19 -12.97 -28.08
N PHE A 610 3.68 -12.14 -28.95
CA PHE A 610 3.48 -12.51 -30.34
C PHE A 610 4.82 -12.73 -31.03
N ILE A 611 4.90 -13.78 -31.85
CA ILE A 611 6.12 -14.03 -32.64
C ILE A 611 6.46 -12.85 -33.56
N ASP A 612 5.44 -12.12 -34.00
CA ASP A 612 5.58 -10.92 -34.80
C ASP A 612 4.46 -9.91 -34.43
N PRO A 613 4.79 -8.88 -33.63
CA PRO A 613 3.81 -7.85 -33.25
C PRO A 613 3.24 -7.03 -34.40
N LEU A 614 3.92 -7.02 -35.57
CA LEU A 614 3.39 -6.37 -36.78
C LEU A 614 2.33 -7.25 -37.48
N HIS A 615 2.38 -8.55 -37.23
CA HIS A 615 1.51 -9.55 -37.84
C HIS A 615 0.84 -10.42 -36.78
N PRO A 616 -0.05 -9.84 -35.93
CA PRO A 616 -0.72 -10.60 -34.85
C PRO A 616 -1.58 -11.75 -35.36
N GLU A 617 -1.99 -11.78 -36.64
CA GLU A 617 -2.66 -12.90 -37.28
C GLU A 617 -1.84 -14.19 -37.33
N ARG A 618 -0.53 -14.12 -37.12
CA ARG A 618 0.35 -15.30 -36.97
C ARG A 618 0.21 -15.94 -35.59
N SER A 619 -0.32 -15.22 -34.62
CA SER A 619 -0.51 -15.64 -33.23
C SER A 619 -1.97 -15.85 -32.88
N ILE A 620 -2.88 -15.11 -33.51
CA ILE A 620 -4.33 -15.19 -33.32
C ILE A 620 -5.00 -15.15 -34.70
N ASP A 621 -5.73 -16.21 -35.07
CA ASP A 621 -6.45 -16.25 -36.33
C ASP A 621 -7.52 -15.16 -36.43
N PHE A 622 -7.46 -14.37 -37.49
CA PHE A 622 -8.35 -13.22 -37.64
C PHE A 622 -9.82 -13.58 -37.79
N ASN A 623 -10.13 -14.74 -38.40
CA ASN A 623 -11.49 -15.14 -38.70
C ASN A 623 -12.13 -15.92 -37.53
N THR A 624 -11.38 -16.86 -36.95
CA THR A 624 -11.87 -17.76 -35.90
C THR A 624 -11.61 -17.21 -34.49
N GLN A 625 -10.67 -16.27 -34.36
CA GLN A 625 -10.20 -15.72 -33.07
C GLN A 625 -9.51 -16.77 -32.19
N GLU A 626 -9.10 -17.87 -32.76
CA GLU A 626 -8.36 -18.90 -32.06
C GLU A 626 -6.88 -18.52 -31.88
N VAL A 627 -6.33 -18.92 -30.77
CA VAL A 627 -4.91 -18.74 -30.47
C VAL A 627 -4.10 -19.78 -31.23
N ILE A 628 -3.08 -19.36 -31.96
CA ILE A 628 -2.14 -20.19 -32.70
C ILE A 628 -0.89 -20.37 -31.83
N PRO A 629 -0.70 -21.53 -31.15
CA PRO A 629 0.41 -21.68 -30.18
C PRO A 629 1.80 -21.48 -30.81
N ASP A 630 2.02 -21.95 -32.03
CA ASP A 630 3.27 -21.79 -32.77
C ASP A 630 3.60 -20.32 -33.11
N GLY A 631 2.62 -19.45 -33.01
CA GLY A 631 2.76 -18.00 -33.18
C GLY A 631 3.15 -17.26 -31.91
N LEU A 632 3.32 -17.95 -30.79
CA LEU A 632 3.69 -17.36 -29.51
C LEU A 632 5.14 -17.67 -29.13
N VAL A 633 5.80 -16.72 -28.49
CA VAL A 633 7.19 -16.88 -28.03
C VAL A 633 7.32 -16.45 -26.57
N SER A 634 8.19 -17.14 -25.82
CA SER A 634 8.51 -16.74 -24.45
C SER A 634 9.26 -15.41 -24.44
N THR A 635 8.93 -14.54 -23.48
CA THR A 635 9.65 -13.27 -23.30
C THR A 635 11.04 -13.51 -22.73
N PRO A 636 12.05 -12.69 -23.12
CA PRO A 636 13.40 -12.83 -22.62
C PRO A 636 13.51 -12.40 -21.14
N SER A 637 14.41 -13.05 -20.40
CA SER A 637 14.80 -12.61 -19.07
C SER A 637 15.65 -11.35 -19.11
N PHE A 638 15.65 -10.60 -18.03
CA PHE A 638 16.43 -9.37 -17.85
C PHE A 638 17.48 -9.55 -16.75
N SER A 639 18.66 -8.94 -16.94
CA SER A 639 19.73 -8.91 -15.94
C SER A 639 20.33 -7.52 -15.80
N SER A 640 20.68 -7.13 -14.58
CA SER A 640 21.27 -5.81 -14.30
C SER A 640 22.27 -5.86 -13.16
N VAL A 641 23.28 -4.96 -13.22
CA VAL A 641 24.23 -4.72 -12.15
C VAL A 641 24.01 -3.32 -11.58
N SER A 642 23.82 -3.24 -10.27
CA SER A 642 23.42 -2.04 -9.56
C SER A 642 24.47 -1.66 -8.50
N PRO A 643 25.38 -0.71 -8.76
CA PRO A 643 26.33 -0.19 -7.77
C PRO A 643 25.61 0.74 -6.79
N ARG A 644 26.03 0.69 -5.52
CA ARG A 644 25.54 1.54 -4.43
C ARG A 644 26.71 1.99 -3.57
N LEU A 645 26.75 3.27 -3.24
CA LEU A 645 27.84 3.88 -2.51
C LEU A 645 27.30 4.92 -1.56
N GLY A 646 27.60 4.77 -0.28
CA GLY A 646 27.20 5.70 0.77
C GLY A 646 28.41 6.15 1.59
N PHE A 647 28.40 7.39 2.02
CA PHE A 647 29.41 8.00 2.87
C PHE A 647 28.74 8.63 4.09
N SER A 648 29.36 8.47 5.26
CA SER A 648 29.05 9.23 6.45
C SER A 648 30.33 9.83 7.02
N PHE A 649 30.33 11.11 7.23
CA PHE A 649 31.48 11.87 7.71
C PHE A 649 31.10 12.65 8.96
N PRO A 650 31.41 12.16 10.16
CA PRO A 650 31.26 12.92 11.39
C PRO A 650 32.24 14.11 11.39
N ILE A 651 31.76 15.31 11.10
CA ILE A 651 32.55 16.54 11.06
C ILE A 651 32.95 16.94 12.50
N THR A 652 32.01 16.76 13.43
CA THR A 652 32.21 16.92 14.88
C THR A 652 31.42 15.84 15.61
N ASP A 653 31.55 15.78 16.94
CA ASP A 653 30.76 14.82 17.73
C ASP A 653 29.24 15.03 17.65
N VAL A 654 28.81 16.24 17.26
CA VAL A 654 27.41 16.65 17.16
C VAL A 654 26.94 16.94 15.73
N THR A 655 27.81 16.73 14.73
CA THR A 655 27.55 17.06 13.33
C THR A 655 27.98 15.92 12.42
N VAL A 656 27.06 15.39 11.61
CA VAL A 656 27.35 14.36 10.62
C VAL A 656 26.89 14.81 9.24
N PHE A 657 27.75 14.68 8.25
CA PHE A 657 27.43 14.81 6.84
C PHE A 657 27.31 13.40 6.24
N HIS A 658 26.33 13.20 5.37
CA HIS A 658 26.20 11.97 4.59
C HIS A 658 25.97 12.27 3.11
N ALA A 659 26.42 11.37 2.27
CA ALA A 659 26.20 11.42 0.83
C ALA A 659 26.03 10.04 0.27
N GLN A 660 25.22 9.91 -0.78
CA GLN A 660 24.93 8.64 -1.37
C GLN A 660 24.68 8.71 -2.86
N TYR A 661 25.07 7.62 -3.53
CA TYR A 661 24.80 7.33 -4.93
C TYR A 661 24.33 5.89 -5.07
N GLY A 662 23.28 5.65 -5.89
CA GLY A 662 22.82 4.29 -6.16
C GLY A 662 22.11 4.16 -7.49
N LYS A 663 22.22 2.96 -8.07
CA LYS A 663 21.38 2.50 -9.16
C LYS A 663 20.42 1.43 -8.66
N PHE A 664 19.20 1.47 -9.16
CA PHE A 664 18.12 0.59 -8.73
C PHE A 664 17.35 0.11 -9.94
N VAL A 665 16.81 -1.10 -9.84
CA VAL A 665 16.04 -1.76 -10.88
C VAL A 665 14.80 -2.39 -10.25
N GLN A 666 13.65 -2.24 -10.90
CA GLN A 666 12.41 -2.83 -10.44
C GLN A 666 11.54 -3.27 -11.62
N GLN A 667 11.02 -4.49 -11.56
CA GLN A 667 9.97 -4.95 -12.47
C GLN A 667 8.70 -4.15 -12.20
N THR A 668 8.07 -3.65 -13.27
CA THR A 668 6.74 -3.03 -13.16
C THR A 668 5.70 -4.07 -12.73
N ARG A 669 4.52 -3.59 -12.32
CA ARG A 669 3.41 -4.47 -11.90
C ARG A 669 3.12 -5.55 -12.94
N LEU A 670 2.97 -6.78 -12.46
CA LEU A 670 2.74 -7.92 -13.35
C LEU A 670 1.36 -7.87 -14.02
N ARG A 671 0.38 -7.16 -13.43
CA ARG A 671 -0.89 -6.88 -14.11
C ARG A 671 -0.75 -6.06 -15.40
N ASP A 672 0.32 -5.28 -15.51
CA ASP A 672 0.60 -4.49 -16.71
C ASP A 672 1.24 -5.35 -17.83
N ILE A 673 1.61 -6.60 -17.52
CA ILE A 673 2.20 -7.54 -18.47
C ILE A 673 1.39 -8.83 -18.67
N TYR A 674 0.45 -9.15 -17.74
CA TYR A 674 -0.34 -10.38 -17.84
C TYR A 674 -1.78 -10.10 -18.26
N LEU A 675 -2.20 -10.76 -19.32
CA LEU A 675 -3.58 -10.92 -19.74
C LEU A 675 -3.73 -12.29 -20.41
N GLY A 676 -4.81 -12.98 -20.13
CA GLY A 676 -5.08 -14.26 -20.81
C GLY A 676 -5.23 -14.09 -22.31
N MET A 677 -4.68 -15.01 -23.11
CA MET A 677 -4.70 -14.91 -24.57
C MET A 677 -6.12 -14.85 -25.15
N TYR A 678 -7.11 -15.43 -24.51
CA TYR A 678 -8.51 -15.30 -24.93
C TYR A 678 -9.05 -13.89 -24.75
N ALA A 679 -8.70 -13.22 -23.67
CA ALA A 679 -9.07 -11.83 -23.47
C ALA A 679 -8.34 -10.91 -24.48
N ILE A 680 -7.09 -11.22 -24.83
CA ILE A 680 -6.34 -10.52 -25.87
C ILE A 680 -7.02 -10.74 -27.24
N SER A 681 -7.36 -11.96 -27.59
CA SER A 681 -8.05 -12.31 -28.84
C SER A 681 -9.38 -11.55 -28.98
N PHE A 682 -10.19 -11.55 -27.92
CA PHE A 682 -11.44 -10.80 -27.86
C PHE A 682 -11.24 -9.30 -28.05
N ASN A 683 -10.24 -8.73 -27.41
CA ASN A 683 -9.95 -7.31 -27.51
C ASN A 683 -9.41 -6.89 -28.90
N LEU A 684 -8.60 -7.73 -29.54
CA LEU A 684 -8.11 -7.50 -30.89
C LEU A 684 -9.24 -7.50 -31.92
N GLN A 685 -10.24 -8.36 -31.76
CA GLN A 685 -11.44 -8.40 -32.61
C GLN A 685 -12.24 -7.09 -32.54
N GLY A 686 -12.28 -6.44 -31.38
CA GLY A 686 -13.04 -5.23 -31.12
C GLY A 686 -12.56 -3.98 -31.84
N LYS A 687 -11.52 -4.05 -32.66
CA LYS A 687 -10.92 -2.95 -33.43
C LYS A 687 -10.11 -1.99 -32.53
N PHE A 688 -9.12 -1.34 -33.02
CA PHE A 688 -8.43 -0.17 -32.46
C PHE A 688 -7.93 -0.24 -31.02
N PHE A 689 -8.64 -0.87 -30.09
CA PHE A 689 -8.45 -0.66 -28.67
C PHE A 689 -8.45 -1.98 -27.90
N ILE A 690 -7.34 -2.32 -27.31
CA ILE A 690 -7.34 -3.28 -26.22
C ILE A 690 -7.83 -2.53 -24.98
N GLY A 691 -9.01 -2.90 -24.48
CA GLY A 691 -9.65 -2.21 -23.35
C GLY A 691 -8.83 -2.24 -22.07
N THR A 692 -8.02 -3.28 -21.89
CA THR A 692 -7.01 -3.39 -20.85
C THR A 692 -5.67 -3.67 -21.52
N PRO A 693 -4.92 -2.67 -21.94
CA PRO A 693 -3.64 -2.88 -22.61
C PRO A 693 -2.62 -3.48 -21.67
N VAL A 694 -1.87 -4.43 -22.18
CA VAL A 694 -0.72 -5.03 -21.49
C VAL A 694 0.52 -4.91 -22.34
N GLY A 695 1.69 -5.01 -21.71
CA GLY A 695 2.96 -5.06 -22.39
C GLY A 695 3.61 -6.40 -22.19
N PHE A 696 3.68 -7.24 -23.23
CA PHE A 696 4.18 -8.60 -23.12
C PHE A 696 5.64 -8.64 -22.70
N ASN A 697 6.47 -7.75 -23.28
CA ASN A 697 7.91 -7.73 -23.10
C ASN A 697 8.37 -6.37 -22.54
N ILE A 698 7.93 -6.04 -21.34
CA ILE A 698 8.30 -4.81 -20.64
C ILE A 698 9.58 -5.04 -19.84
N ARG A 699 10.58 -4.19 -20.10
CA ARG A 699 11.82 -4.15 -19.32
C ARG A 699 11.59 -3.49 -17.97
N PRO A 700 12.33 -3.88 -16.93
CA PRO A 700 12.28 -3.22 -15.64
C PRO A 700 12.61 -1.74 -15.71
N THR A 701 11.92 -0.95 -14.89
CA THR A 701 12.22 0.47 -14.67
C THR A 701 13.56 0.63 -13.95
N ARG A 702 14.35 1.62 -14.35
CA ARG A 702 15.68 1.89 -13.80
C ARG A 702 15.73 3.27 -13.17
N THR A 703 16.33 3.36 -12.00
CA THR A 703 16.51 4.63 -11.28
C THR A 703 17.98 4.85 -10.94
N THR A 704 18.46 6.08 -11.18
CA THR A 704 19.72 6.58 -10.64
C THR A 704 19.41 7.67 -9.62
N GLN A 705 19.94 7.52 -8.41
CA GLN A 705 19.70 8.45 -7.32
C GLN A 705 20.99 9.01 -6.73
N TYR A 706 20.91 10.28 -6.34
CA TYR A 706 21.93 11.02 -5.60
C TYR A 706 21.27 11.64 -4.37
N GLU A 707 21.99 11.60 -3.25
CA GLU A 707 21.53 12.17 -1.99
C GLU A 707 22.71 12.79 -1.26
N ILE A 708 22.49 13.95 -0.65
CA ILE A 708 23.41 14.57 0.29
C ILE A 708 22.61 15.07 1.49
N GLY A 709 23.16 14.91 2.67
CA GLY A 709 22.45 15.34 3.88
C GLY A 709 23.40 15.71 5.02
N PHE A 710 22.80 16.31 6.00
CA PHE A 710 23.49 16.89 7.14
C PHE A 710 22.60 16.78 8.36
N THR A 711 23.14 16.14 9.41
CA THR A 711 22.44 16.01 10.70
C THR A 711 23.22 16.77 11.75
N GLN A 712 22.54 17.63 12.51
CA GLN A 712 23.09 18.41 13.60
C GLN A 712 22.34 18.15 14.89
N GLN A 713 23.05 17.78 15.94
CA GLN A 713 22.52 17.75 17.29
C GLN A 713 22.61 19.17 17.93
N ILE A 714 21.57 19.54 18.66
CA ILE A 714 21.43 20.80 19.38
C ILE A 714 21.40 20.48 20.88
N GLY A 715 22.48 20.77 21.58
CA GLY A 715 22.62 20.38 22.98
C GLY A 715 22.36 18.87 23.16
N ASP A 716 21.80 18.47 24.30
CA ASP A 716 21.47 17.08 24.62
C ASP A 716 20.00 16.75 24.38
N PHE A 717 19.25 17.69 23.80
CA PHE A 717 17.80 17.58 23.77
C PHE A 717 17.18 17.52 22.38
N ALA A 718 17.84 17.96 21.31
CA ALA A 718 17.25 17.97 19.99
C ALA A 718 18.27 17.68 18.88
N SER A 719 17.74 17.30 17.70
CA SER A 719 18.49 17.20 16.46
C SER A 719 17.65 17.70 15.30
N PHE A 720 18.30 18.21 14.27
CA PHE A 720 17.69 18.45 12.97
C PHE A 720 18.51 17.79 11.87
N ASP A 721 17.81 17.43 10.81
CA ASP A 721 18.37 16.81 9.62
C ASP A 721 17.88 17.54 8.39
N ILE A 722 18.79 17.78 7.45
CA ILE A 722 18.48 18.32 6.12
C ILE A 722 19.04 17.37 5.10
N THR A 723 18.19 16.87 4.20
CA THR A 723 18.58 15.97 3.11
C THR A 723 18.10 16.55 1.79
N ALA A 724 18.99 16.67 0.81
CA ALA A 724 18.64 17.00 -0.57
C ALA A 724 18.84 15.77 -1.47
N TYR A 725 17.93 15.55 -2.39
CA TYR A 725 18.00 14.39 -3.31
C TYR A 725 17.68 14.77 -4.75
N TYR A 726 18.19 13.94 -5.65
CA TYR A 726 17.91 13.97 -7.08
C TYR A 726 17.78 12.53 -7.59
N LYS A 727 16.68 12.26 -8.32
CA LYS A 727 16.39 10.94 -8.93
C LYS A 727 16.14 11.13 -10.42
N ASP A 728 16.71 10.24 -11.21
CA ASP A 728 16.43 10.06 -12.64
C ASP A 728 15.85 8.67 -12.85
N ILE A 729 14.61 8.59 -13.32
CA ILE A 729 13.84 7.37 -13.51
C ILE A 729 13.62 7.16 -14.99
N GLN A 730 14.01 6.01 -15.51
CA GLN A 730 13.98 5.68 -16.94
C GLN A 730 13.24 4.37 -17.17
N ASP A 731 12.81 4.15 -18.41
CA ASP A 731 12.11 2.95 -18.87
C ASP A 731 10.76 2.72 -18.13
N GLN A 732 10.12 3.77 -17.65
CA GLN A 732 8.75 3.63 -17.09
C GLN A 732 7.78 3.22 -18.19
N VAL A 733 6.74 2.48 -17.77
CA VAL A 733 5.73 1.96 -18.67
C VAL A 733 4.81 3.05 -19.20
N VAL A 734 4.50 3.01 -20.49
CA VAL A 734 3.66 3.97 -21.19
C VAL A 734 2.75 3.26 -22.20
N TYR A 735 1.57 3.82 -22.40
CA TYR A 735 0.60 3.40 -23.41
C TYR A 735 1.04 3.83 -24.80
N ARG A 736 1.09 2.88 -25.76
CA ARG A 736 1.45 3.12 -27.15
C ARG A 736 0.50 2.41 -28.10
N GLN A 737 0.46 2.87 -29.33
CA GLN A 737 -0.24 2.18 -30.40
C GLN A 737 0.77 1.39 -31.26
N GLN A 738 0.57 0.08 -31.32
CA GLN A 738 1.32 -0.82 -32.20
C GLN A 738 0.67 -0.81 -33.57
N LYS A 739 1.40 -0.36 -34.57
CA LYS A 739 1.01 -0.49 -35.98
C LYS A 739 1.11 -1.94 -36.41
N THR A 740 0.24 -2.34 -37.32
CA THR A 740 0.20 -3.69 -37.91
C THR A 740 0.53 -3.66 -39.40
N GLY A 741 0.96 -4.78 -39.94
CA GLY A 741 1.41 -4.92 -41.29
C GLY A 741 2.80 -4.35 -41.56
N SER A 742 3.42 -4.77 -42.62
CA SER A 742 4.73 -4.34 -43.12
C SER A 742 4.64 -3.97 -44.60
N PRO A 743 5.62 -3.22 -45.17
CA PRO A 743 5.63 -2.89 -46.58
C PRO A 743 5.54 -4.11 -47.48
N GLY A 744 4.45 -4.23 -48.23
CA GLY A 744 4.17 -5.39 -49.10
C GLY A 744 3.46 -6.56 -48.44
N GLU A 745 3.27 -6.54 -47.13
CA GLU A 745 2.54 -7.57 -46.36
C GLU A 745 1.58 -6.86 -45.36
N PRO A 746 0.35 -6.50 -45.77
CA PRO A 746 -0.62 -5.87 -44.89
C PRO A 746 -1.19 -6.89 -43.90
N SER A 747 -1.42 -6.46 -42.65
CA SER A 747 -2.14 -7.28 -41.65
C SER A 747 -3.65 -7.06 -41.76
N PRO A 748 -4.50 -8.08 -41.56
CA PRO A 748 -5.95 -7.92 -41.46
C PRO A 748 -6.37 -7.22 -40.15
N TYR A 749 -5.55 -7.29 -39.12
CA TYR A 749 -5.80 -6.59 -37.88
C TYR A 749 -5.48 -5.10 -37.99
N PRO A 750 -6.33 -4.21 -37.42
CA PRO A 750 -5.96 -2.82 -37.27
C PRO A 750 -4.85 -2.63 -36.24
N ALA A 751 -4.28 -1.44 -36.20
CA ALA A 751 -3.39 -1.10 -35.11
C ALA A 751 -4.05 -1.32 -33.74
N TYR A 752 -3.29 -1.78 -32.77
CA TYR A 752 -3.78 -2.08 -31.42
C TYR A 752 -2.95 -1.40 -30.35
N ALA A 753 -3.55 -1.20 -29.18
CA ALA A 753 -2.87 -0.56 -28.05
C ALA A 753 -2.11 -1.59 -27.21
N LEU A 754 -0.93 -1.20 -26.76
CA LEU A 754 -0.14 -1.98 -25.80
C LEU A 754 0.66 -1.07 -24.87
N LEU A 755 1.16 -1.63 -23.78
CA LEU A 755 2.09 -0.98 -22.87
C LEU A 755 3.53 -1.30 -23.30
N THR A 756 4.37 -0.28 -23.30
CA THR A 756 5.81 -0.41 -23.60
C THR A 756 6.64 0.42 -22.64
N ASN A 757 7.96 0.28 -22.68
CA ASN A 757 8.85 1.21 -22.00
C ASN A 757 8.98 2.50 -22.84
N GLY A 758 8.91 3.66 -22.19
CA GLY A 758 9.05 4.94 -22.90
C GLY A 758 8.87 6.18 -22.05
N ASP A 759 8.21 6.08 -20.91
CA ASP A 759 8.11 7.18 -19.96
C ASP A 759 9.40 7.33 -19.15
N PHE A 760 9.62 8.56 -18.68
CA PHE A 760 10.69 8.89 -17.73
C PHE A 760 10.20 9.94 -16.73
N ALA A 761 10.86 10.02 -15.60
CA ALA A 761 10.61 11.04 -14.60
C ALA A 761 11.91 11.52 -13.96
N THR A 762 11.91 12.78 -13.57
CA THR A 762 12.98 13.39 -12.76
C THR A 762 12.36 13.96 -11.50
N THR A 763 12.94 13.61 -10.36
CA THR A 763 12.46 14.09 -9.06
C THR A 763 13.62 14.70 -8.29
N LYS A 764 13.38 15.83 -7.69
CA LYS A 764 14.34 16.50 -6.81
C LYS A 764 13.61 17.10 -5.63
N GLY A 765 14.28 17.17 -4.49
CA GLY A 765 13.66 17.74 -3.30
C GLY A 765 14.63 17.97 -2.15
N ILE A 766 14.09 18.63 -1.13
CA ILE A 766 14.74 18.88 0.13
C ILE A 766 13.81 18.42 1.24
N GLU A 767 14.36 17.63 2.15
CA GLU A 767 13.68 17.10 3.32
C GLU A 767 14.31 17.68 4.57
N LEU A 768 13.47 18.10 5.49
CA LEU A 768 13.85 18.62 6.79
C LEU A 768 13.18 17.78 7.86
N SER A 769 13.90 17.38 8.90
CA SER A 769 13.28 16.78 10.08
C SER A 769 13.88 17.34 11.35
N PHE A 770 13.03 17.50 12.34
CA PHE A 770 13.37 17.96 13.68
C PHE A 770 12.87 16.94 14.69
N ASN A 771 13.77 16.49 15.58
CA ASN A 771 13.45 15.55 16.64
C ASN A 771 13.95 16.09 17.97
N MET A 772 13.07 16.20 18.94
CA MET A 772 13.40 16.65 20.30
C MET A 772 13.07 15.52 21.27
N ARG A 773 13.97 15.23 22.20
CA ARG A 773 13.68 14.40 23.38
C ARG A 773 12.68 15.11 24.28
N ARG A 774 12.01 14.36 25.14
CA ARG A 774 11.17 14.98 26.16
C ARG A 774 12.03 15.80 27.12
N VAL A 775 11.81 17.10 27.11
CA VAL A 775 12.42 18.05 28.07
C VAL A 775 11.33 18.50 29.02
N GLU A 776 11.50 18.19 30.29
CA GLU A 776 10.45 18.33 31.30
C GLU A 776 9.19 17.56 30.87
N ARG A 777 8.22 18.22 30.25
CA ARG A 777 6.94 17.63 29.80
C ARG A 777 6.73 17.70 28.29
N PHE A 778 7.56 18.46 27.56
CA PHE A 778 7.42 18.69 26.13
C PHE A 778 8.28 17.74 25.31
N LEU A 779 7.68 17.18 24.27
CA LEU A 779 8.34 16.49 23.17
C LEU A 779 7.83 17.11 21.88
N VAL A 780 8.73 17.43 20.95
CA VAL A 780 8.36 18.00 19.64
C VAL A 780 9.10 17.25 18.54
N ASN A 781 8.34 16.74 17.60
CA ASN A 781 8.88 16.14 16.36
C ASN A 781 8.19 16.81 15.17
N GLY A 782 8.93 17.01 14.09
CA GLY A 782 8.35 17.59 12.90
C GLY A 782 9.12 17.22 11.64
N SER A 783 8.43 17.27 10.54
CA SER A 783 9.02 17.08 9.21
C SER A 783 8.46 18.09 8.21
N LEU A 784 9.28 18.44 7.24
CA LEU A 784 8.91 19.29 6.12
C LEU A 784 9.64 18.77 4.88
N SER A 785 8.92 18.60 3.79
CA SER A 785 9.46 18.15 2.51
C SER A 785 9.04 19.10 1.40
N PHE A 786 10.00 19.49 0.59
CA PHE A 786 9.79 20.20 -0.67
C PHE A 786 10.16 19.27 -1.82
N GLN A 787 9.28 19.14 -2.80
CA GLN A 787 9.45 18.21 -3.92
C GLN A 787 9.08 18.88 -5.25
N ASP A 788 9.84 18.56 -6.29
CA ASP A 788 9.49 18.82 -7.69
C ASP A 788 9.66 17.50 -8.47
N ALA A 789 8.55 16.81 -8.71
CA ALA A 789 8.49 15.54 -9.45
C ALA A 789 7.85 15.81 -10.82
N ARG A 790 8.61 15.58 -11.90
CA ARG A 790 8.18 15.83 -13.28
C ARG A 790 8.50 14.64 -14.17
N GLY A 791 7.64 14.37 -15.12
CA GLY A 791 7.83 13.28 -16.07
C GLY A 791 6.93 13.38 -17.27
N THR A 792 6.99 12.38 -18.13
CA THR A 792 6.14 12.28 -19.33
C THR A 792 4.81 11.59 -19.04
N GLY A 793 4.67 10.85 -17.93
CA GLY A 793 3.41 10.23 -17.53
C GLY A 793 3.38 9.81 -16.08
N SER A 794 2.29 10.11 -15.38
CA SER A 794 2.09 9.73 -13.98
C SER A 794 1.74 8.25 -13.81
N TYR A 795 1.09 7.65 -14.81
CA TYR A 795 0.61 6.26 -14.80
C TYR A 795 0.84 5.60 -16.17
N PRO A 796 0.94 4.27 -16.25
CA PRO A 796 1.18 3.55 -17.50
C PRO A 796 0.18 3.88 -18.62
N ASN A 797 -1.10 3.97 -18.29
CA ASN A 797 -2.17 4.27 -19.25
C ASN A 797 -2.61 5.74 -19.26
N GLY A 798 -1.86 6.62 -18.64
CA GLY A 798 -2.20 8.06 -18.57
C GLY A 798 -2.31 8.76 -19.92
N GLN A 799 -1.78 8.18 -20.99
CA GLN A 799 -1.88 8.72 -22.36
C GLN A 799 -2.92 7.99 -23.22
N ALA A 800 -3.64 7.01 -22.65
CA ALA A 800 -4.53 6.13 -23.42
C ALA A 800 -5.61 6.88 -24.22
N GLY A 801 -6.19 7.92 -23.67
CA GLY A 801 -7.22 8.70 -24.35
C GLY A 801 -6.75 9.48 -25.59
N ILE A 802 -5.49 9.91 -25.59
CA ILE A 802 -4.89 10.59 -26.73
C ILE A 802 -4.43 9.58 -27.78
N VAL A 803 -3.74 8.54 -27.33
CA VAL A 803 -3.14 7.53 -28.21
C VAL A 803 -4.20 6.59 -28.80
N GLY A 804 -5.20 6.19 -28.01
CA GLY A 804 -6.26 5.25 -28.41
C GLY A 804 -7.39 5.87 -29.24
N ALA A 805 -7.58 7.19 -29.16
CA ALA A 805 -8.64 7.89 -29.90
C ALA A 805 -8.10 9.20 -30.53
N PRO A 806 -7.29 9.10 -31.59
CA PRO A 806 -6.76 10.27 -32.24
C PRO A 806 -7.88 11.18 -32.80
N LEU A 807 -7.69 12.51 -32.67
CA LEU A 807 -8.71 13.50 -33.03
C LEU A 807 -9.16 13.43 -34.48
N ASP A 808 -8.25 13.10 -35.41
CA ASP A 808 -8.53 12.92 -36.82
C ASP A 808 -8.91 11.48 -37.20
N GLY A 809 -8.95 10.58 -36.20
CA GLY A 809 -9.23 9.15 -36.39
C GLY A 809 -8.09 8.33 -37.00
N VAL A 810 -6.94 8.95 -37.31
CA VAL A 810 -5.83 8.31 -38.04
C VAL A 810 -4.46 8.57 -37.42
N THR A 811 -4.19 9.84 -37.06
CA THR A 811 -2.86 10.28 -36.65
C THR A 811 -2.70 10.20 -35.14
N VAL A 812 -1.88 9.27 -34.70
CA VAL A 812 -1.54 9.15 -33.27
C VAL A 812 -0.39 10.10 -32.93
N PHE A 813 -0.67 11.08 -32.12
CA PHE A 813 0.34 11.96 -31.54
C PHE A 813 0.69 11.44 -30.14
N GLU A 814 1.91 10.97 -29.97
CA GLU A 814 2.41 10.54 -28.67
C GLU A 814 2.93 11.76 -27.89
N PRO A 815 2.30 12.13 -26.77
CA PRO A 815 2.77 13.25 -25.97
C PRO A 815 4.16 12.99 -25.40
N GLN A 816 5.07 13.97 -25.52
CA GLN A 816 6.44 13.91 -24.99
C GLN A 816 6.74 15.14 -24.12
N TYR A 817 5.75 15.69 -23.46
CA TYR A 817 5.95 16.83 -22.56
C TYR A 817 6.41 16.35 -21.20
N VAL A 818 7.30 17.12 -20.59
CA VAL A 818 7.65 16.97 -19.17
C VAL A 818 6.72 17.87 -18.35
N THR A 819 5.83 17.25 -17.59
CA THR A 819 4.84 17.95 -16.75
C THR A 819 5.03 17.57 -15.28
N PRO A 820 4.53 18.34 -14.32
CA PRO A 820 4.41 17.85 -12.95
C PRO A 820 3.61 16.55 -12.93
N LEU A 821 4.02 15.59 -12.09
CA LEU A 821 3.28 14.34 -11.92
C LEU A 821 2.07 14.55 -11.02
N ASP A 822 0.98 13.82 -11.23
CA ASP A 822 -0.30 13.98 -10.52
C ASP A 822 -0.18 13.85 -8.98
N TYR A 823 0.83 13.13 -8.51
CA TYR A 823 1.17 12.97 -7.09
C TYR A 823 2.32 13.88 -6.63
N ASN A 824 2.71 14.87 -7.43
CA ASN A 824 3.64 15.89 -7.01
C ASN A 824 2.97 16.85 -6.03
N LYS A 825 3.36 16.81 -4.76
CA LYS A 825 2.99 17.84 -3.78
C LYS A 825 4.21 18.73 -3.54
N PRO A 826 4.21 19.98 -4.01
CA PRO A 826 5.35 20.90 -3.86
C PRO A 826 5.88 21.04 -2.44
N PHE A 827 5.02 20.97 -1.44
CA PHE A 827 5.45 20.84 -0.05
C PHE A 827 4.44 20.01 0.77
N THR A 828 4.97 19.26 1.73
CA THR A 828 4.20 18.55 2.75
C THR A 828 4.94 18.67 4.09
N GLY A 829 4.20 18.73 5.18
CA GLY A 829 4.80 18.77 6.50
C GLY A 829 3.88 18.36 7.62
N ASN A 830 4.51 18.00 8.73
CA ASN A 830 3.80 17.70 9.97
C ASN A 830 4.62 18.19 11.17
N ILE A 831 3.94 18.51 12.26
CA ILE A 831 4.52 18.83 13.56
C ILE A 831 3.69 18.11 14.61
N ASN A 832 4.33 17.27 15.40
CA ASN A 832 3.74 16.63 16.57
C ASN A 832 4.27 17.27 17.84
N VAL A 833 3.38 17.75 18.68
CA VAL A 833 3.69 18.34 20.00
C VAL A 833 3.00 17.49 21.06
N ASP A 834 3.76 16.80 21.90
CA ASP A 834 3.23 16.02 23.01
C ASP A 834 3.62 16.70 24.34
N TYR A 835 2.64 16.93 25.18
CA TYR A 835 2.78 17.42 26.54
C TYR A 835 2.29 16.39 27.54
N ARG A 836 3.15 15.88 28.40
CA ARG A 836 2.85 14.75 29.27
C ARG A 836 3.43 14.91 30.67
N PHE A 837 2.61 14.69 31.67
CA PHE A 837 3.03 14.58 33.06
C PHE A 837 3.67 13.19 33.29
N GLY A 838 4.72 13.16 34.08
CA GLY A 838 5.36 11.91 34.50
C GLY A 838 4.54 11.16 35.58
N LYS A 839 5.02 10.00 35.95
CA LYS A 839 4.36 9.11 36.94
C LYS A 839 4.22 9.75 38.31
N ASP A 840 5.22 10.53 38.75
CA ASP A 840 5.23 11.19 40.05
C ASP A 840 5.07 12.71 39.92
N ASP A 841 4.53 13.20 38.81
CA ASP A 841 4.41 14.62 38.46
C ASP A 841 2.95 15.03 38.35
N GLY A 842 2.62 16.20 38.94
CA GLY A 842 1.28 16.81 38.88
C GLY A 842 0.24 16.26 39.86
N GLY A 843 0.65 15.38 40.77
CA GLY A 843 -0.21 14.76 41.78
C GLY A 843 -1.22 13.75 41.18
N PRO A 844 -2.16 13.23 41.98
CA PRO A 844 -3.00 12.07 41.59
C PRO A 844 -3.88 12.30 40.34
N ILE A 845 -4.22 13.55 40.04
CA ILE A 845 -5.08 13.88 38.90
C ILE A 845 -4.28 14.03 37.60
N LEU A 846 -3.16 14.74 37.64
CA LEU A 846 -2.39 15.08 36.44
C LEU A 846 -1.27 14.08 36.12
N GLN A 847 -0.77 13.31 37.09
CA GLN A 847 0.24 12.29 36.79
C GLN A 847 -0.17 11.39 35.63
N GLU A 848 0.72 11.12 34.71
CA GLU A 848 0.48 10.28 33.52
C GLU A 848 -0.71 10.76 32.64
N LEU A 849 -1.08 12.04 32.72
CA LEU A 849 -1.97 12.71 31.79
C LEU A 849 -1.13 13.24 30.62
N GLY A 850 -1.49 12.88 29.41
CA GLY A 850 -0.84 13.33 28.18
C GLY A 850 -1.81 14.02 27.24
N ALA A 851 -1.29 14.95 26.44
CA ALA A 851 -1.98 15.55 25.31
C ALA A 851 -1.02 15.68 24.13
N SER A 852 -1.36 15.11 23.00
CA SER A 852 -0.58 15.16 21.76
C SER A 852 -1.38 15.86 20.67
N LEU A 853 -0.79 16.87 20.05
CA LEU A 853 -1.32 17.62 18.93
C LEU A 853 -0.47 17.36 17.71
N LEU A 854 -1.08 16.87 16.65
CA LEU A 854 -0.46 16.67 15.36
C LEU A 854 -1.02 17.66 14.35
N PHE A 855 -0.17 18.53 13.85
CA PHE A 855 -0.43 19.46 12.77
C PHE A 855 0.00 18.83 11.46
N LEU A 856 -0.91 18.72 10.50
CA LEU A 856 -0.69 18.23 9.15
C LEU A 856 -0.98 19.35 8.16
N PHE A 857 -0.07 19.62 7.23
CA PHE A 857 -0.25 20.66 6.23
C PHE A 857 0.48 20.30 4.94
N GLY A 858 -0.06 20.77 3.81
CA GLY A 858 0.57 20.53 2.53
C GLY A 858 -0.06 21.33 1.41
N SER A 859 0.66 21.43 0.31
CA SER A 859 0.12 21.93 -0.94
C SER A 859 -0.92 20.95 -1.48
N GLY A 860 -1.75 21.44 -2.41
CA GLY A 860 -2.51 20.57 -3.29
C GLY A 860 -1.61 19.78 -4.24
N HIS A 861 -2.19 18.88 -4.98
CA HIS A 861 -1.56 18.14 -6.06
C HIS A 861 -1.94 18.72 -7.43
N PRO A 862 -1.13 18.49 -8.47
CA PRO A 862 -1.41 18.99 -9.81
C PRO A 862 -2.66 18.34 -10.43
N TYR A 863 -3.38 19.14 -11.20
CA TYR A 863 -4.44 18.68 -12.10
C TYR A 863 -4.48 19.59 -13.33
N THR A 864 -5.28 19.21 -14.34
CA THR A 864 -5.49 20.00 -15.55
C THR A 864 -6.97 20.29 -15.70
N THR A 865 -7.32 21.56 -15.88
CA THR A 865 -8.68 21.90 -16.28
C THR A 865 -8.92 21.50 -17.74
N GLY A 866 -10.09 20.94 -18.01
CA GLY A 866 -10.42 20.45 -19.33
C GLY A 866 -11.92 20.43 -19.59
N GLN A 867 -12.30 20.70 -20.84
CA GLN A 867 -13.68 20.58 -21.30
C GLN A 867 -13.90 19.17 -21.85
N GLY A 868 -14.79 18.40 -21.22
CA GLY A 868 -15.23 17.11 -21.76
C GLY A 868 -16.04 17.30 -23.03
N LYS A 869 -15.97 16.35 -23.95
CA LYS A 869 -16.87 16.30 -25.12
C LYS A 869 -18.15 15.55 -24.73
N GLY A 870 -19.30 16.18 -24.98
CA GLY A 870 -20.62 15.54 -24.91
C GLY A 870 -21.15 15.35 -23.48
N ASN A 871 -22.08 14.41 -23.33
CA ASN A 871 -22.86 14.13 -22.13
C ASN A 871 -22.07 13.41 -21.03
N THR A 872 -20.80 13.63 -20.92
CA THR A 872 -20.02 13.02 -19.86
C THR A 872 -20.43 13.58 -18.53
N GLN A 873 -21.11 12.76 -17.78
CA GLN A 873 -21.50 13.03 -16.41
C GLN A 873 -20.23 13.06 -15.56
N GLY A 874 -20.13 14.01 -14.69
CA GLY A 874 -19.05 14.13 -13.75
C GLY A 874 -17.70 14.42 -14.41
N SER A 875 -17.03 15.40 -13.97
CA SER A 875 -15.73 15.83 -14.49
C SER A 875 -14.55 15.31 -13.67
N LEU A 876 -14.75 14.27 -12.90
CA LEU A 876 -13.70 13.50 -12.25
C LEU A 876 -13.14 12.37 -13.13
N GLU A 877 -13.50 12.36 -14.38
CA GLU A 877 -12.83 11.45 -15.31
C GLU A 877 -11.35 11.76 -15.28
N GLY A 878 -10.58 10.76 -15.04
CA GLY A 878 -9.15 10.69 -14.91
C GLY A 878 -8.36 11.71 -15.71
N ASP A 879 -7.30 11.36 -16.28
CA ASP A 879 -6.37 12.24 -16.94
C ASP A 879 -7.04 13.26 -17.88
N ALA A 880 -6.75 14.54 -17.69
CA ALA A 880 -7.24 15.63 -18.54
C ALA A 880 -6.85 15.47 -20.02
N ARG A 881 -5.92 14.59 -20.33
CA ARG A 881 -5.56 14.18 -21.70
C ARG A 881 -6.69 13.45 -22.42
N PHE A 882 -7.66 12.89 -21.72
CA PHE A 882 -8.90 12.36 -22.31
C PHE A 882 -9.90 13.45 -22.72
N ARG A 883 -9.61 14.70 -22.37
CA ARG A 883 -10.45 15.85 -22.62
C ARG A 883 -9.65 16.89 -23.41
N SER A 884 -10.33 17.89 -23.92
CA SER A 884 -9.65 19.05 -24.46
C SER A 884 -9.14 19.90 -23.28
N PRO A 885 -7.84 19.87 -22.97
CA PRO A 885 -7.30 20.66 -21.89
C PRO A 885 -7.47 22.16 -22.23
N THR A 886 -7.83 22.94 -21.21
CA THR A 886 -7.97 24.39 -21.33
C THR A 886 -6.74 25.14 -20.83
N GLU A 887 -5.78 24.41 -20.31
CA GLU A 887 -4.51 24.92 -19.79
C GLU A 887 -3.39 23.90 -20.05
N PRO A 888 -2.10 24.24 -19.85
CA PRO A 888 -1.01 23.27 -19.90
C PRO A 888 -1.22 22.13 -18.90
N LEU A 889 -0.80 20.92 -19.29
CA LEU A 889 -1.00 19.74 -18.45
C LEU A 889 -0.41 19.93 -17.05
N ASN A 890 -1.21 19.60 -16.02
CA ASN A 890 -0.84 19.65 -14.62
C ASN A 890 -0.32 21.03 -14.14
N SER A 891 -0.86 22.11 -14.70
CA SER A 891 -0.47 23.48 -14.34
C SER A 891 -1.25 24.03 -13.14
N SER A 892 -2.45 23.54 -12.88
CA SER A 892 -3.25 23.93 -11.72
C SER A 892 -2.97 23.01 -10.53
N LEU A 893 -3.20 23.52 -9.30
CA LEU A 893 -3.07 22.77 -8.06
C LEU A 893 -4.42 22.76 -7.33
N THR A 894 -4.78 21.62 -6.75
CA THR A 894 -5.89 21.57 -5.79
C THR A 894 -5.57 22.49 -4.59
N PRO A 895 -6.56 22.91 -3.81
CA PRO A 895 -6.32 23.73 -2.62
C PRO A 895 -5.34 23.09 -1.63
N SER A 896 -4.59 23.92 -0.92
CA SER A 896 -3.73 23.44 0.18
C SER A 896 -4.57 22.88 1.31
N THR A 897 -4.05 21.87 1.99
CA THR A 897 -4.72 21.18 3.10
C THR A 897 -4.08 21.54 4.44
N PHE A 898 -4.91 21.62 5.48
CA PHE A 898 -4.48 21.81 6.86
C PHE A 898 -5.39 21.02 7.79
N GLN A 899 -4.80 20.23 8.69
CA GLN A 899 -5.54 19.42 9.66
C GLN A 899 -4.81 19.44 11.00
N VAL A 900 -5.55 19.42 12.09
CA VAL A 900 -4.99 19.25 13.44
C VAL A 900 -5.70 18.09 14.09
N ASP A 901 -4.94 17.11 14.54
CA ASP A 901 -5.44 15.96 15.27
C ASP A 901 -4.99 16.05 16.73
N LEU A 902 -5.85 15.63 17.64
CA LEU A 902 -5.62 15.66 19.08
C LEU A 902 -5.80 14.28 19.68
N ARG A 903 -4.87 13.88 20.51
CA ARG A 903 -5.05 12.77 21.45
C ARG A 903 -4.89 13.30 22.87
N VAL A 904 -5.83 12.97 23.76
CA VAL A 904 -5.68 13.16 25.19
C VAL A 904 -5.81 11.80 25.85
N ASP A 905 -4.84 11.45 26.66
CA ASP A 905 -4.83 10.16 27.34
C ASP A 905 -4.45 10.29 28.82
N LYS A 906 -4.97 9.36 29.62
CA LYS A 906 -4.70 9.25 31.05
C LYS A 906 -4.48 7.80 31.42
N THR A 907 -3.32 7.49 31.97
CA THR A 907 -3.03 6.18 32.56
C THR A 907 -3.38 6.19 34.05
N VAL A 908 -4.03 5.13 34.48
CA VAL A 908 -4.37 4.89 35.88
C VAL A 908 -3.90 3.47 36.25
N ASN A 909 -3.08 3.38 37.29
CA ASN A 909 -2.69 2.09 37.82
C ASN A 909 -3.83 1.55 38.72
N LEU A 910 -4.28 0.32 38.42
CA LEU A 910 -5.33 -0.37 39.14
C LEU A 910 -4.70 -1.53 39.93
N PHE A 911 -4.81 -1.46 41.26
CA PHE A 911 -4.38 -2.53 42.18
C PHE A 911 -2.87 -2.85 42.08
N ASP A 912 -2.03 -1.93 41.62
CA ASP A 912 -0.59 -2.13 41.37
C ASP A 912 -0.24 -3.27 40.41
N VAL A 913 -1.21 -3.77 39.65
CA VAL A 913 -1.07 -4.92 38.74
C VAL A 913 -1.47 -4.56 37.30
N LEU A 914 -2.52 -3.75 37.15
CA LEU A 914 -3.08 -3.41 35.84
C LEU A 914 -2.93 -1.90 35.57
N ASN A 915 -2.45 -1.57 34.41
CA ASN A 915 -2.46 -0.22 33.89
C ASN A 915 -3.66 -0.04 32.96
N MET A 916 -4.52 0.93 33.28
CA MET A 916 -5.65 1.31 32.45
C MET A 916 -5.35 2.65 31.79
N ASN A 917 -5.21 2.66 30.46
CA ASN A 917 -5.11 3.89 29.68
C ASN A 917 -6.45 4.23 29.05
N LEU A 918 -6.99 5.38 29.39
CA LEU A 918 -8.21 5.96 28.81
C LEU A 918 -7.80 7.09 27.90
N TYR A 919 -8.32 7.14 26.70
CA TYR A 919 -7.95 8.19 25.75
C TYR A 919 -9.08 8.57 24.80
N VAL A 920 -8.95 9.77 24.27
CA VAL A 920 -9.82 10.30 23.22
C VAL A 920 -8.97 10.74 22.05
N TYR A 921 -9.33 10.29 20.86
CA TYR A 921 -8.83 10.81 19.60
C TYR A 921 -9.82 11.80 19.00
N VAL A 922 -9.33 12.94 18.56
CA VAL A 922 -10.10 13.89 17.75
C VAL A 922 -9.33 14.12 16.45
N ILE A 923 -9.79 13.51 15.38
CA ILE A 923 -9.27 13.72 14.03
C ILE A 923 -9.93 14.96 13.47
N ASN A 924 -9.15 15.84 12.82
CA ASN A 924 -9.62 17.13 12.30
C ASN A 924 -10.33 17.98 13.38
N LEU A 925 -9.60 18.35 14.41
CA LEU A 925 -10.09 19.07 15.59
C LEU A 925 -10.91 20.32 15.25
N PHE A 926 -10.54 21.05 14.22
CA PHE A 926 -11.20 22.29 13.80
C PHE A 926 -12.31 22.07 12.76
N ASP A 927 -12.59 20.84 12.37
CA ASP A 927 -13.60 20.47 11.36
C ASP A 927 -13.40 21.20 10.01
N ILE A 928 -12.13 21.32 9.58
CA ILE A 928 -11.75 22.00 8.36
C ILE A 928 -12.16 21.14 7.15
N LYS A 929 -12.88 21.72 6.21
CA LYS A 929 -13.20 21.07 4.93
C LYS A 929 -11.98 21.12 4.00
N ASN A 930 -11.15 20.07 4.06
CA ASN A 930 -10.00 19.90 3.18
C ASN A 930 -10.44 19.35 1.83
N VAL A 931 -10.19 20.09 0.76
CA VAL A 931 -10.39 19.61 -0.61
C VAL A 931 -9.25 18.66 -0.97
N GLN A 932 -9.59 17.43 -1.31
CA GLN A 932 -8.62 16.42 -1.77
C GLN A 932 -8.53 16.38 -3.28
N ASN A 933 -9.67 16.44 -3.98
CA ASN A 933 -9.78 16.48 -5.43
C ASN A 933 -10.83 17.50 -5.86
N VAL A 934 -10.84 17.81 -7.15
CA VAL A 934 -11.75 18.78 -7.76
C VAL A 934 -12.38 18.21 -9.03
N PHE A 935 -13.52 18.71 -9.40
CA PHE A 935 -14.06 18.48 -10.73
C PHE A 935 -13.21 19.19 -11.77
N LEU A 936 -12.71 18.47 -12.78
CA LEU A 936 -11.68 18.98 -13.70
C LEU A 936 -12.18 20.09 -14.62
N ARG A 937 -13.51 20.22 -14.87
CA ARG A 937 -14.07 21.29 -15.68
C ARG A 937 -14.03 22.63 -14.96
N THR A 938 -14.27 22.63 -13.65
CA THR A 938 -14.44 23.86 -12.86
C THR A 938 -13.29 24.14 -11.91
N GLY A 939 -12.51 23.10 -11.54
CA GLY A 939 -11.55 23.20 -10.44
C GLY A 939 -12.21 23.33 -9.06
N SER A 940 -13.52 23.05 -8.96
CA SER A 940 -14.31 23.10 -7.73
C SER A 940 -14.54 21.69 -7.18
N ALA A 941 -14.72 21.58 -5.87
CA ALA A 941 -15.16 20.33 -5.23
C ALA A 941 -16.70 20.26 -5.06
N THR A 942 -17.44 21.29 -5.47
CA THR A 942 -18.89 21.41 -5.24
C THR A 942 -19.72 21.58 -6.50
N ASP A 943 -19.08 21.83 -7.64
CA ASP A 943 -19.75 22.09 -8.91
C ASP A 943 -18.93 21.50 -10.06
N ASP A 944 -19.52 20.62 -10.85
CA ASP A 944 -18.88 20.03 -12.02
C ASP A 944 -19.04 20.90 -13.30
N GLY A 945 -19.80 21.99 -13.24
CA GLY A 945 -20.05 22.88 -14.36
C GLY A 945 -20.94 22.30 -15.47
N TYR A 946 -21.54 21.13 -15.26
CA TYR A 946 -22.33 20.48 -16.32
C TYR A 946 -23.68 21.17 -16.55
N LEU A 947 -24.42 21.44 -15.47
CA LEU A 947 -25.74 22.06 -15.56
C LEU A 947 -25.68 23.54 -15.90
N SER A 948 -24.58 24.21 -15.57
CA SER A 948 -24.38 25.65 -15.87
C SER A 948 -24.01 25.90 -17.32
N GLU A 949 -23.47 24.91 -18.02
CA GLU A 949 -23.16 24.98 -19.45
C GLU A 949 -24.38 24.59 -20.28
N TYR A 950 -24.92 25.57 -21.04
CA TYR A 950 -26.15 25.40 -21.84
C TYR A 950 -26.03 24.23 -22.82
N ASP A 951 -24.93 24.15 -23.56
CA ASP A 951 -24.66 23.10 -24.55
C ASP A 951 -24.36 21.70 -23.95
N LEU A 952 -24.24 21.59 -22.63
CA LEU A 952 -24.05 20.32 -21.94
C LEU A 952 -25.34 19.88 -21.24
N GLY A 953 -25.54 20.33 -20.04
CA GLY A 953 -26.66 19.94 -19.18
C GLY A 953 -27.75 21.00 -19.07
N GLY A 954 -27.44 22.26 -19.43
CA GLY A 954 -28.40 23.38 -19.31
C GLY A 954 -29.67 23.17 -20.12
N GLN A 955 -29.55 22.71 -21.36
CA GLN A 955 -30.72 22.39 -22.21
C GLN A 955 -31.56 21.26 -21.63
N LEU A 956 -30.90 20.23 -21.03
CA LEU A 956 -31.60 19.13 -20.39
C LEU A 956 -32.29 19.58 -19.09
N ALA A 957 -31.67 20.46 -18.34
CA ALA A 957 -32.26 21.07 -17.15
C ALA A 957 -33.49 21.93 -17.50
N GLU A 958 -33.42 22.74 -18.56
CA GLU A 958 -34.56 23.51 -19.06
C GLU A 958 -35.69 22.61 -19.57
N LYS A 959 -35.36 21.57 -20.32
CA LYS A 959 -36.32 20.64 -20.91
C LYS A 959 -37.03 19.76 -19.87
N ASN A 960 -36.25 19.19 -18.91
CA ASN A 960 -36.74 18.15 -18.00
C ASN A 960 -37.14 18.71 -16.62
N GLY A 961 -36.79 19.99 -16.34
CA GLY A 961 -37.24 20.67 -15.13
C GLY A 961 -36.49 20.32 -13.85
N PRO A 962 -37.07 20.73 -12.69
CA PRO A 962 -36.37 20.67 -11.42
C PRO A 962 -36.05 19.23 -10.92
N ASP A 963 -36.86 18.24 -11.25
CA ASP A 963 -36.62 16.85 -10.87
C ASP A 963 -35.36 16.29 -11.52
N TYR A 964 -35.11 16.63 -12.78
CA TYR A 964 -33.85 16.29 -13.46
C TYR A 964 -32.64 16.95 -12.78
N VAL A 965 -32.76 18.25 -12.43
CA VAL A 965 -31.69 18.98 -11.75
C VAL A 965 -31.40 18.35 -10.38
N ALA A 966 -32.44 18.04 -9.61
CA ALA A 966 -32.29 17.40 -8.31
C ALA A 966 -31.65 16.00 -8.42
N LEU A 967 -32.10 15.20 -9.40
CA LEU A 967 -31.55 13.89 -9.68
C LEU A 967 -30.10 13.97 -10.12
N TYR A 968 -29.77 14.90 -11.02
CA TYR A 968 -28.43 15.15 -11.47
C TYR A 968 -27.49 15.48 -10.28
N ASN A 969 -27.89 16.45 -9.45
CA ASN A 969 -27.11 16.84 -8.30
C ASN A 969 -26.91 15.69 -7.32
N ALA A 970 -27.96 14.95 -7.00
CA ALA A 970 -27.88 13.83 -6.07
C ALA A 970 -26.89 12.74 -6.53
N ILE A 971 -26.85 12.46 -7.84
CA ILE A 971 -26.00 11.44 -8.45
C ILE A 971 -24.59 11.94 -8.70
N ASN A 972 -24.42 13.11 -9.31
CA ASN A 972 -23.13 13.56 -9.84
C ASN A 972 -22.41 14.57 -8.95
N ILE A 973 -23.09 15.19 -8.00
CA ILE A 973 -22.49 16.15 -7.08
C ILE A 973 -22.49 15.60 -5.66
N ASP A 974 -23.66 15.35 -5.08
CA ASP A 974 -23.79 15.02 -3.67
C ASP A 974 -23.22 13.63 -3.34
N TYR A 975 -23.45 12.66 -4.22
CA TYR A 975 -22.87 11.31 -4.07
C TYR A 975 -21.34 11.33 -4.18
N PHE A 976 -20.80 12.12 -5.11
CA PHE A 976 -19.37 12.28 -5.24
C PHE A 976 -18.72 13.03 -4.07
N GLN A 977 -19.40 13.97 -3.48
CA GLN A 977 -18.93 14.66 -2.28
C GLN A 977 -18.92 13.74 -1.04
N ALA A 978 -19.91 12.89 -0.92
CA ALA A 978 -20.03 11.93 0.18
C ALA A 978 -19.12 10.71 -0.04
N TYR A 979 -19.17 10.20 -1.23
CA TYR A 979 -18.46 9.03 -1.69
C TYR A 979 -17.51 9.39 -2.80
N GLN A 980 -16.59 8.58 -2.89
CA GLN A 980 -15.68 8.41 -3.95
C GLN A 980 -16.29 8.74 -5.30
N ALA A 981 -15.70 9.70 -5.94
CA ALA A 981 -15.59 9.66 -7.36
C ALA A 981 -14.87 8.38 -7.74
N ALA A 982 -15.45 7.60 -8.58
CA ALA A 982 -14.81 6.44 -9.14
C ALA A 982 -13.41 6.83 -9.55
N GLY A 983 -12.52 6.00 -9.24
CA GLY A 983 -11.17 6.13 -9.67
C GLY A 983 -11.23 6.45 -11.13
N GLY A 984 -10.92 7.68 -11.46
CA GLY A 984 -10.58 7.98 -12.79
C GLY A 984 -9.63 6.92 -13.21
N GLN A 985 -9.44 6.68 -14.45
CA GLN A 985 -8.65 5.63 -15.06
C GLN A 985 -7.22 5.48 -14.53
N ASN A 986 -6.93 6.05 -13.42
CA ASN A 986 -5.86 5.72 -12.49
C ASN A 986 -6.05 4.29 -11.98
N GLN A 987 -6.28 3.42 -12.92
CA GLN A 987 -6.40 1.98 -12.71
C GLN A 987 -5.10 1.37 -12.20
N GLY A 988 -4.22 2.20 -11.75
CA GLY A 988 -3.06 1.80 -11.02
C GLY A 988 -3.21 1.85 -9.52
N ALA A 989 -4.01 2.75 -9.03
CA ALA A 989 -4.31 2.83 -7.62
C ALA A 989 -5.60 2.05 -7.36
N ALA A 990 -5.53 1.08 -6.48
CA ALA A 990 -6.71 0.49 -5.85
C ALA A 990 -7.46 1.53 -4.99
N GLY A 991 -7.19 2.81 -5.18
CA GLY A 991 -7.66 3.94 -4.42
C GLY A 991 -8.70 4.72 -5.15
N SER A 992 -9.67 5.05 -4.43
CA SER A 992 -10.77 5.91 -4.76
C SER A 992 -10.44 7.32 -4.33
N SER A 993 -10.48 8.25 -5.27
CA SER A 993 -10.27 9.67 -5.00
C SER A 993 -11.51 10.26 -4.35
N PHE A 994 -11.38 10.76 -3.14
CA PHE A 994 -12.42 11.56 -2.49
C PHE A 994 -12.27 13.02 -2.87
N LEU A 995 -13.40 13.74 -3.06
CA LEU A 995 -13.38 15.19 -3.20
C LEU A 995 -12.99 15.88 -1.89
N TRP A 996 -13.39 15.32 -0.77
CA TRP A 996 -13.18 15.88 0.55
C TRP A 996 -12.43 14.94 1.47
N GLY A 997 -11.58 15.51 2.31
CA GLY A 997 -11.04 14.84 3.48
C GLY A 997 -12.11 14.58 4.55
N PRO A 998 -11.79 13.76 5.57
CA PRO A 998 -12.75 13.46 6.62
C PRO A 998 -13.09 14.71 7.44
N PRO A 999 -14.38 14.88 7.84
CA PRO A 999 -14.77 15.88 8.82
C PRO A 999 -14.25 15.49 10.20
N ARG A 1000 -14.56 16.30 11.22
CA ARG A 1000 -14.18 15.93 12.60
C ARG A 1000 -14.73 14.56 12.97
N GLN A 1001 -13.82 13.70 13.44
CA GLN A 1001 -14.13 12.40 14.02
C GLN A 1001 -13.65 12.38 15.47
N VAL A 1002 -14.45 11.83 16.35
CA VAL A 1002 -14.10 11.64 17.76
C VAL A 1002 -14.22 10.17 18.09
N ARG A 1003 -13.13 9.59 18.62
CA ARG A 1003 -13.07 8.19 19.02
C ARG A 1003 -12.62 8.11 20.47
N PHE A 1004 -13.23 7.23 21.21
CA PHE A 1004 -12.87 6.90 22.59
C PHE A 1004 -12.21 5.55 22.64
N GLY A 1005 -11.12 5.44 23.39
CA GLY A 1005 -10.40 4.18 23.56
C GLY A 1005 -10.13 3.87 25.03
N ILE A 1006 -10.14 2.59 25.35
CA ILE A 1006 -9.71 2.04 26.62
C ILE A 1006 -8.72 0.91 26.38
N ARG A 1007 -7.57 0.96 27.03
CA ARG A 1007 -6.54 -0.08 26.98
C ARG A 1007 -6.21 -0.52 28.40
N LEU A 1008 -6.24 -1.84 28.59
CA LEU A 1008 -5.85 -2.49 29.83
C LEU A 1008 -4.56 -3.29 29.58
N GLU A 1009 -3.57 -3.09 30.40
CA GLU A 1009 -2.25 -3.73 30.29
C GLU A 1009 -1.85 -4.39 31.60
N TYR A 1010 -1.37 -5.66 31.50
CA TYR A 1010 -0.83 -6.46 32.60
C TYR A 1010 0.64 -6.70 32.40
#